data_91033de708235e1fbb4cdf27aa0e4ad0
#
_entry.id   91033de708235e1fbb4cdf27aa0e4ad0
#
_cell.length_a   1.000
_cell.length_b   1.000
_cell.length_c   1.000
_cell.angle_alpha   90.00
_cell.angle_beta   90.00
_cell.angle_gamma   90.00
#
_symmetry.space_group_name_H-M   'P 1'
#
loop_
_entity.id
_entity.type
_entity.pdbx_description
1 polymer ?
#
loop_
_entity_poly.entity_id
_entity_poly.type
_entity_poly.pdbx_seq_one_letter_code
_entity_poly.pdbx_strand_id
1 'polypeptide(L)'
;NFEFIPANQQINILKFSGDYFYINETSFIQYNTKYKNIKTKLDINSKKDSLINILNLNNESQIYPFINSFKGWQSILLETNFNYEERNIINSAIRNLYLNISGIYELNTLMPNDKFYQNFGDVTKYDLDFYNDKEKYVIDINHFKNDQLILKKGSFFKLNYDLNNANINLVTSIHKDAAINYLQNTILSRETRTDRVSSFLQQNLNENNDITLNFNIDPTSNNIIESLKNLYVASSGELNTNFIFDDNENPNFISGPVNYYIEIENLETPNPLFKGLINLSDTTAFIRQINLNKNNETSLKIQFEGDTNTLNDSLITFDSLDSEIDFNGKVKITKTNHIFLEDFSINNNSNVKLNLSGDLSERILNLNISGDIIDLSANKVETKKKERVYYLKRENYSINTDEVIFAGAVRVNDFKAGIEKQGSTLSVNSRASFMGHELNYSREKNDNIDVNIIDSSDITYFVNDNHAAKKLLSDGEFKMTSIRNLNTQEADVKINLNDFVLINTPASLKLLSLPSISGLVSIAEGEEGIRFGYGEINYVETENKFNEIEAFAVSDSLGLIMDGNIDRKEKIIDMKGEISPMHLVNAIIQKLPILGPIIVGNEGEGMFSIDFLMTGSSDDPEVESNPLTIIKPRIIERAIEAIESGSTIQ
;
A
#
# COMPACT_ATOMS: atom_id res chain seq x y z
N ASN A 1 18.28 37.95 59.15
CA ASN A 1 17.14 38.63 59.76
C ASN A 1 16.00 37.65 59.96
N PHE A 2 15.43 37.66 61.17
CA PHE A 2 14.31 36.83 61.58
C PHE A 2 13.20 37.69 62.15
N GLU A 3 11.95 37.33 61.87
CA GLU A 3 10.78 37.96 62.51
C GLU A 3 9.96 36.91 63.18
N PHE A 4 9.61 37.16 64.49
CA PHE A 4 8.70 36.28 65.20
C PHE A 4 7.28 36.84 65.18
N ILE A 5 6.33 36.01 64.72
CA ILE A 5 4.90 36.35 64.68
C ILE A 5 4.19 35.58 65.79
N PRO A 6 3.91 36.23 66.98
CA PRO A 6 3.36 35.53 68.11
C PRO A 6 1.96 34.91 67.86
N ALA A 7 1.14 35.58 67.11
CA ALA A 7 -0.22 35.10 66.82
C ALA A 7 -0.26 33.73 66.13
N ASN A 8 0.73 33.43 65.32
CA ASN A 8 0.84 32.18 64.57
C ASN A 8 1.90 31.24 65.15
N GLN A 9 2.60 31.65 66.16
CA GLN A 9 3.78 30.95 66.71
C GLN A 9 4.82 30.66 65.63
N GLN A 10 5.04 31.60 64.69
CA GLN A 10 5.84 31.45 63.48
C GLN A 10 7.08 32.35 63.55
N ILE A 11 8.20 31.81 63.09
CA ILE A 11 9.42 32.56 62.88
C ILE A 11 9.62 32.67 61.39
N ASN A 12 9.53 33.86 60.84
CA ASN A 12 9.85 34.16 59.46
C ASN A 12 11.33 34.38 59.26
N ILE A 13 11.93 33.89 58.23
CA ILE A 13 13.30 34.15 57.86
C ILE A 13 13.28 35.28 56.82
N LEU A 14 13.54 36.53 57.27
CA LEU A 14 13.44 37.69 56.38
C LEU A 14 14.57 37.79 55.36
N LYS A 15 15.78 37.44 55.79
CA LYS A 15 16.94 37.42 54.91
C LYS A 15 18.09 36.64 55.56
N PHE A 16 18.61 35.69 54.83
CA PHE A 16 19.85 35.02 55.14
C PHE A 16 20.61 34.77 53.82
N SER A 17 21.78 35.41 53.65
CA SER A 17 22.50 35.33 52.40
C SER A 17 24.01 35.28 52.60
N GLY A 18 24.67 34.52 51.73
CA GLY A 18 26.10 34.47 51.56
C GLY A 18 26.45 34.46 50.06
N ASP A 19 27.73 34.39 49.72
CA ASP A 19 28.20 34.46 48.31
C ASP A 19 27.75 33.27 47.45
N TYR A 20 27.39 32.15 48.09
CA TYR A 20 27.09 30.88 47.46
C TYR A 20 25.72 30.29 47.78
N PHE A 21 24.98 30.90 48.74
CA PHE A 21 23.60 30.54 49.01
C PHE A 21 22.82 31.70 49.64
N TYR A 22 21.50 31.69 49.52
CA TYR A 22 20.59 32.58 50.23
C TYR A 22 19.26 31.87 50.52
N ILE A 23 18.59 32.31 51.61
CA ILE A 23 17.27 31.83 51.99
C ILE A 23 16.27 32.94 51.66
N ASN A 24 15.20 32.58 50.96
CA ASN A 24 14.14 33.50 50.55
C ASN A 24 13.23 33.88 51.72
N GLU A 25 12.60 35.05 51.64
CA GLU A 25 11.64 35.58 52.62
C GLU A 25 10.37 34.75 52.80
N THR A 26 10.10 33.82 51.87
CA THR A 26 9.01 32.84 51.99
C THR A 26 9.26 31.75 53.01
N SER A 27 10.47 31.70 53.60
CA SER A 27 10.89 30.68 54.57
C SER A 27 10.39 30.98 55.95
N PHE A 28 9.90 29.95 56.63
CA PHE A 28 9.43 30.08 58.02
C PHE A 28 9.57 28.77 58.79
N ILE A 29 9.54 28.92 60.13
CA ILE A 29 9.37 27.82 61.10
C ILE A 29 8.15 28.15 61.95
N GLN A 30 7.15 27.29 61.96
CA GLN A 30 5.92 27.45 62.72
C GLN A 30 5.80 26.32 63.75
N TYR A 31 5.55 26.69 64.95
CA TYR A 31 5.35 25.79 66.06
C TYR A 31 3.89 25.79 66.52
N ASN A 32 3.28 24.61 66.60
CA ASN A 32 1.90 24.49 67.07
C ASN A 32 1.81 23.66 68.34
N THR A 33 1.54 24.34 69.46
CA THR A 33 1.43 23.71 70.76
C THR A 33 0.22 22.80 70.94
N LYS A 34 -0.89 23.13 70.27
CA LYS A 34 -2.14 22.35 70.36
C LYS A 34 -2.01 20.98 69.64
N TYR A 35 -1.37 20.95 68.49
CA TYR A 35 -1.20 19.73 67.73
C TYR A 35 0.19 19.12 67.90
N LYS A 36 1.03 19.73 68.70
CA LYS A 36 2.38 19.27 69.05
C LYS A 36 3.28 19.02 67.84
N ASN A 37 3.12 19.86 66.80
CA ASN A 37 3.88 19.75 65.58
C ASN A 37 4.69 21.01 65.24
N ILE A 38 5.77 20.81 64.52
CA ILE A 38 6.59 21.86 63.91
C ILE A 38 6.45 21.75 62.39
N LYS A 39 5.98 22.83 61.76
CA LYS A 39 5.98 22.99 60.32
C LYS A 39 7.15 23.88 59.92
N THR A 40 7.96 23.41 59.00
CA THR A 40 9.11 24.16 58.48
C THR A 40 8.97 24.28 56.97
N LYS A 41 9.24 25.49 56.48
CA LYS A 41 9.38 25.77 55.05
C LYS A 41 10.68 26.54 54.88
N LEU A 42 11.60 25.98 54.08
CA LEU A 42 12.86 26.60 53.70
C LEU A 42 12.94 26.69 52.18
N ASP A 43 12.98 27.90 51.66
CA ASP A 43 13.15 28.23 50.27
C ASP A 43 14.57 28.78 50.08
N ILE A 44 15.42 27.98 49.48
CA ILE A 44 16.86 28.16 49.40
C ILE A 44 17.32 28.22 47.97
N ASN A 45 18.19 29.16 47.64
CA ASN A 45 18.97 29.15 46.43
C ASN A 45 20.45 28.91 46.79
N SER A 46 21.06 27.92 46.15
CA SER A 46 22.43 27.52 46.46
C SER A 46 23.24 27.13 45.24
N LYS A 47 24.54 27.36 45.27
CA LYS A 47 25.50 26.79 44.34
C LYS A 47 25.98 25.43 44.82
N LYS A 48 26.46 24.57 43.91
CA LYS A 48 26.91 23.19 44.19
C LYS A 48 27.93 23.11 45.35
N ASP A 49 28.91 24.02 45.36
CA ASP A 49 29.98 23.97 46.36
C ASP A 49 29.44 24.19 47.78
N SER A 50 28.44 25.07 47.93
CA SER A 50 27.75 25.24 49.21
C SER A 50 26.94 24.01 49.60
N LEU A 51 26.27 23.36 48.68
CA LEU A 51 25.53 22.12 48.94
C LEU A 51 26.48 21.00 49.38
N ILE A 52 27.61 20.83 48.67
CA ILE A 52 28.65 19.87 49.02
C ILE A 52 29.15 20.12 50.47
N ASN A 53 29.44 21.38 50.82
CA ASN A 53 29.91 21.75 52.15
C ASN A 53 28.84 21.59 53.23
N ILE A 54 27.60 22.05 52.97
CA ILE A 54 26.49 21.96 53.94
C ILE A 54 26.15 20.51 54.25
N LEU A 55 26.13 19.65 53.19
CA LEU A 55 25.80 18.24 53.32
C LEU A 55 27.02 17.38 53.71
N ASN A 56 28.19 17.99 53.87
CA ASN A 56 29.46 17.32 54.18
C ASN A 56 29.75 16.13 53.25
N LEU A 57 29.55 16.33 51.96
CA LEU A 57 29.73 15.28 50.95
C LEU A 57 31.19 15.13 50.57
N ASN A 58 31.62 13.90 50.38
CA ASN A 58 32.92 13.55 49.82
C ASN A 58 32.74 12.66 48.58
N ASN A 59 33.80 12.36 47.84
CA ASN A 59 33.78 11.54 46.61
C ASN A 59 33.24 10.11 46.81
N GLU A 60 33.18 9.62 48.06
CA GLU A 60 32.66 8.30 48.40
C GLU A 60 31.15 8.32 48.66
N SER A 61 30.55 9.51 48.82
CA SER A 61 29.10 9.66 49.00
C SER A 61 28.36 9.34 47.71
N GLN A 62 27.36 8.48 47.78
CA GLN A 62 26.57 8.06 46.63
C GLN A 62 25.89 9.21 45.90
N ILE A 63 25.52 10.28 46.57
CA ILE A 63 24.89 11.48 46.02
C ILE A 63 25.88 12.53 45.50
N TYR A 64 27.19 12.39 45.82
CA TYR A 64 28.21 13.35 45.40
C TYR A 64 28.29 13.55 43.90
N PRO A 65 28.32 12.50 43.05
CA PRO A 65 28.34 12.68 41.59
C PRO A 65 27.17 13.51 41.09
N PHE A 66 25.97 13.30 41.62
CA PHE A 66 24.77 14.05 41.25
C PHE A 66 24.90 15.53 41.63
N ILE A 67 25.24 15.86 42.89
CA ILE A 67 25.41 17.26 43.32
C ILE A 67 26.57 17.93 42.59
N ASN A 68 27.66 17.22 42.32
CA ASN A 68 28.82 17.74 41.62
C ASN A 68 28.52 18.10 40.14
N SER A 69 27.49 17.52 39.56
CA SER A 69 27.05 17.82 38.17
C SER A 69 26.17 19.08 38.11
N PHE A 70 25.77 19.68 39.23
CA PHE A 70 24.99 20.92 39.22
C PHE A 70 25.78 22.10 38.65
N LYS A 71 25.09 22.93 37.84
CA LYS A 71 25.66 24.14 37.23
C LYS A 71 24.89 25.38 37.64
N GLY A 72 25.62 26.38 38.11
CA GLY A 72 25.02 27.65 38.54
C GLY A 72 24.22 27.55 39.82
N TRP A 73 23.14 28.31 39.92
CA TRP A 73 22.25 28.36 41.07
C TRP A 73 21.18 27.27 40.98
N GLN A 74 20.96 26.59 42.12
CA GLN A 74 19.88 25.62 42.29
C GLN A 74 18.85 26.19 43.24
N SER A 75 17.56 26.06 42.95
CA SER A 75 16.47 26.39 43.84
C SER A 75 16.03 25.14 44.61
N ILE A 76 15.92 25.24 45.91
CA ILE A 76 15.60 24.15 46.83
C ILE A 76 14.47 24.61 47.76
N LEU A 77 13.30 23.99 47.64
CA LEU A 77 12.19 24.19 48.57
C LEU A 77 12.04 22.94 49.41
N LEU A 78 12.27 23.09 50.74
CA LEU A 78 12.08 22.02 51.70
C LEU A 78 10.90 22.38 52.60
N GLU A 79 9.91 21.51 52.64
CA GLU A 79 8.79 21.59 53.56
C GLU A 79 8.71 20.30 54.40
N THR A 80 8.49 20.43 55.68
CA THR A 80 8.22 19.29 56.55
C THR A 80 7.26 19.68 57.67
N ASN A 81 6.53 18.68 58.15
CA ASN A 81 5.62 18.83 59.29
C ASN A 81 5.76 17.58 60.17
N PHE A 82 6.33 17.71 61.32
CA PHE A 82 6.60 16.59 62.21
C PHE A 82 6.11 16.83 63.64
N ASN A 83 5.73 15.75 64.32
CA ASN A 83 5.33 15.77 65.69
C ASN A 83 6.58 15.66 66.54
N TYR A 84 6.80 16.66 67.42
CA TYR A 84 7.99 16.73 68.31
C TYR A 84 7.89 15.83 69.54
N GLU A 85 6.72 15.26 69.83
CA GLU A 85 6.57 14.28 70.95
C GLU A 85 6.73 12.83 70.45
N GLU A 86 6.84 12.57 69.12
CA GLU A 86 7.13 11.24 68.63
C GLU A 86 8.51 10.77 69.09
N ARG A 87 8.60 9.47 69.47
CA ARG A 87 9.87 8.88 69.92
C ARG A 87 11.00 8.97 68.91
N ASN A 88 10.65 9.04 67.65
CA ASN A 88 11.59 9.20 66.53
C ASN A 88 11.19 10.40 65.63
N ILE A 89 11.62 11.58 66.04
CA ILE A 89 11.34 12.85 65.37
C ILE A 89 11.86 12.86 63.97
N ILE A 90 13.00 12.21 63.67
CA ILE A 90 13.59 12.14 62.34
C ILE A 90 12.68 11.35 61.40
N ASN A 91 12.16 10.21 61.84
CA ASN A 91 11.24 9.43 61.00
C ASN A 91 9.92 10.18 60.78
N SER A 92 9.41 10.92 61.76
CA SER A 92 8.22 11.77 61.59
C SER A 92 8.47 12.90 60.60
N ALA A 93 9.63 13.54 60.65
CA ALA A 93 10.02 14.58 59.70
C ALA A 93 10.19 14.03 58.27
N ILE A 94 10.82 12.86 58.13
CA ILE A 94 11.02 12.21 56.82
C ILE A 94 9.69 11.77 56.23
N ARG A 95 8.76 11.20 56.99
CA ARG A 95 7.44 10.79 56.51
C ARG A 95 6.62 11.93 55.90
N ASN A 96 6.82 13.14 56.38
CA ASN A 96 6.10 14.33 55.94
C ASN A 96 7.02 15.31 55.19
N LEU A 97 8.14 14.82 54.67
CA LEU A 97 9.07 15.60 53.87
C LEU A 97 8.53 15.83 52.46
N TYR A 98 8.52 17.08 52.08
CA TYR A 98 8.43 17.51 50.68
C TYR A 98 9.69 18.31 50.36
N LEU A 99 10.35 17.96 49.29
CA LEU A 99 11.55 18.60 48.77
C LEU A 99 11.41 18.81 47.27
N ASN A 100 11.37 20.07 46.82
CA ASN A 100 11.51 20.42 45.43
C ASN A 100 12.94 20.89 45.15
N ILE A 101 13.55 20.40 44.09
CA ILE A 101 14.85 20.85 43.62
C ILE A 101 14.75 21.16 42.14
N SER A 102 15.13 22.39 41.76
CA SER A 102 15.16 22.81 40.38
C SER A 102 16.44 23.56 40.03
N GLY A 103 16.88 23.45 38.76
CA GLY A 103 18.11 24.09 38.35
C GLY A 103 18.64 23.56 37.02
N ILE A 104 19.97 23.60 36.90
CA ILE A 104 20.70 23.12 35.72
C ILE A 104 21.78 22.14 36.17
N TYR A 105 21.96 21.04 35.44
CA TYR A 105 23.08 20.13 35.60
C TYR A 105 23.69 19.67 34.27
N GLU A 106 24.91 19.15 34.32
CA GLU A 106 25.64 18.61 33.18
C GLU A 106 25.62 17.08 33.22
N LEU A 107 24.90 16.46 32.26
CA LEU A 107 24.71 15.03 32.20
C LEU A 107 26.03 14.26 32.01
N ASN A 108 26.94 14.79 31.19
CA ASN A 108 28.24 14.18 30.88
C ASN A 108 29.15 14.02 32.10
N THR A 109 28.91 14.79 33.16
CA THR A 109 29.67 14.70 34.42
C THR A 109 29.25 13.48 35.23
N LEU A 110 27.99 13.04 35.07
CA LEU A 110 27.45 11.89 35.80
C LEU A 110 27.90 10.56 35.20
N MET A 111 27.98 10.46 33.87
CA MET A 111 28.28 9.23 33.13
C MET A 111 29.17 9.50 31.92
N PRO A 112 30.46 9.87 32.12
CA PRO A 112 31.33 10.38 31.05
C PRO A 112 31.68 9.36 29.97
N ASN A 113 31.49 8.06 30.20
CA ASN A 113 31.87 6.98 29.30
C ASN A 113 30.68 6.26 28.65
N ASP A 114 29.45 6.69 28.92
CA ASP A 114 28.28 6.03 28.37
C ASP A 114 27.88 6.70 27.05
N LYS A 115 28.01 5.98 25.94
CA LYS A 115 27.63 6.44 24.60
C LYS A 115 26.15 6.83 24.46
N PHE A 116 25.29 6.24 25.29
CA PHE A 116 23.86 6.57 25.31
C PHE A 116 23.64 8.02 25.75
N TYR A 117 24.30 8.46 26.85
CA TYR A 117 24.14 9.81 27.38
C TYR A 117 24.83 10.88 26.54
N GLN A 118 25.88 10.55 25.80
CA GLN A 118 26.55 11.49 24.90
C GLN A 118 25.63 12.03 23.79
N ASN A 119 24.56 11.29 23.47
CA ASN A 119 23.59 11.67 22.44
C ASN A 119 22.47 12.59 22.97
N PHE A 120 22.34 12.80 24.29
CA PHE A 120 21.25 13.60 24.89
C PHE A 120 21.62 15.05 25.23
N GLY A 121 22.82 15.51 24.88
CA GLY A 121 23.30 16.87 25.13
C GLY A 121 23.87 17.10 26.52
N ASP A 122 24.65 18.19 26.66
CA ASP A 122 25.50 18.41 27.82
C ASP A 122 24.79 19.08 29.02
N VAL A 123 23.77 19.88 28.77
CA VAL A 123 23.13 20.73 29.78
C VAL A 123 21.65 20.44 29.86
N THR A 124 21.19 20.13 31.07
CA THR A 124 19.80 19.78 31.33
C THR A 124 19.19 20.70 32.39
N LYS A 125 18.01 21.26 32.05
CA LYS A 125 17.16 21.91 33.05
C LYS A 125 16.30 20.86 33.74
N TYR A 126 16.14 20.97 35.04
CA TYR A 126 15.34 20.04 35.82
C TYR A 126 14.50 20.73 36.91
N ASP A 127 13.39 20.08 37.27
CA ASP A 127 12.50 20.43 38.38
C ASP A 127 11.90 19.11 38.89
N LEU A 128 12.27 18.75 40.13
CA LEU A 128 11.96 17.46 40.75
C LEU A 128 11.33 17.66 42.12
N ASP A 129 10.25 16.94 42.39
CA ASP A 129 9.61 16.84 43.71
C ASP A 129 9.93 15.50 44.35
N PHE A 130 10.38 15.55 45.60
CA PHE A 130 10.61 14.38 46.46
C PHE A 130 9.64 14.42 47.62
N TYR A 131 8.86 13.36 47.81
CA TYR A 131 7.93 13.26 48.95
C TYR A 131 7.61 11.80 49.28
N ASN A 132 6.91 11.60 50.40
CA ASN A 132 6.43 10.29 50.79
C ASN A 132 4.93 10.17 50.56
N ASP A 133 4.51 9.05 49.95
CA ASP A 133 3.11 8.69 49.72
C ASP A 133 2.87 7.24 50.14
N LYS A 134 2.11 7.05 51.24
CA LYS A 134 1.63 5.73 51.67
C LYS A 134 2.68 4.62 51.63
N GLU A 135 3.76 4.77 52.38
CA GLU A 135 4.85 3.80 52.47
C GLU A 135 5.76 3.71 51.22
N LYS A 136 5.74 4.75 50.37
CA LYS A 136 6.63 4.88 49.23
C LYS A 136 7.38 6.20 49.22
N TYR A 137 8.64 6.15 48.81
CA TYR A 137 9.39 7.33 48.41
C TYR A 137 9.02 7.66 46.99
N VAL A 138 8.62 8.89 46.71
CA VAL A 138 8.20 9.36 45.39
C VAL A 138 9.11 10.46 44.91
N ILE A 139 9.54 10.38 43.67
CA ILE A 139 10.21 11.44 42.93
C ILE A 139 9.34 11.74 41.72
N ASP A 140 8.65 12.87 41.73
CA ASP A 140 7.93 13.35 40.55
C ASP A 140 8.84 14.28 39.76
N ILE A 141 8.82 14.11 38.42
CA ILE A 141 9.58 14.93 37.49
C ILE A 141 8.61 15.94 36.88
N ASN A 142 8.62 17.19 37.38
CA ASN A 142 7.79 18.26 36.86
C ASN A 142 8.33 18.75 35.52
N HIS A 143 9.65 18.82 35.40
CA HIS A 143 10.34 19.23 34.19
C HIS A 143 11.76 18.68 34.15
N PHE A 144 12.13 18.13 33.02
CA PHE A 144 13.48 17.73 32.71
C PHE A 144 13.68 17.94 31.22
N LYS A 145 14.56 18.87 30.83
CA LYS A 145 14.68 19.26 29.43
C LYS A 145 16.12 19.55 29.03
N ASN A 146 16.53 18.93 27.94
CA ASN A 146 17.65 19.36 27.10
C ASN A 146 17.20 19.52 25.65
N ASP A 147 18.15 19.67 24.72
CA ASP A 147 17.85 19.89 23.30
C ASP A 147 17.26 18.64 22.60
N GLN A 148 17.40 17.46 23.18
CA GLN A 148 17.03 16.19 22.55
C GLN A 148 15.98 15.39 23.32
N LEU A 149 15.84 15.61 24.63
CA LEU A 149 14.93 14.88 25.50
C LEU A 149 14.17 15.82 26.44
N ILE A 150 12.87 15.65 26.50
CA ILE A 150 12.01 16.31 27.46
C ILE A 150 11.28 15.22 28.25
N LEU A 151 11.50 15.14 29.57
CA LEU A 151 10.60 14.42 30.47
C LEU A 151 9.46 15.36 30.86
N LYS A 152 8.25 14.91 30.66
CA LYS A 152 7.04 15.70 30.91
C LYS A 152 6.46 15.41 32.30
N LYS A 153 5.57 16.27 32.73
CA LYS A 153 4.73 16.05 33.90
C LYS A 153 4.00 14.72 33.82
N GLY A 154 4.02 13.95 34.89
CA GLY A 154 3.55 12.57 34.97
C GLY A 154 4.69 11.54 34.97
N SER A 155 5.94 11.97 34.70
CA SER A 155 7.12 11.14 34.94
C SER A 155 7.41 11.04 36.42
N PHE A 156 7.66 9.81 36.92
CA PHE A 156 7.94 9.59 38.34
C PHE A 156 8.77 8.33 38.57
N PHE A 157 9.42 8.29 39.75
CA PHE A 157 9.98 7.11 40.38
C PHE A 157 9.28 6.89 41.73
N LYS A 158 8.70 5.71 41.94
CA LYS A 158 8.08 5.32 43.19
C LYS A 158 8.78 4.09 43.75
N LEU A 159 9.42 4.24 44.91
CA LEU A 159 10.18 3.19 45.57
C LEU A 159 9.51 2.84 46.89
N ASN A 160 9.20 1.55 47.15
CA ASN A 160 8.66 1.14 48.42
C ASN A 160 9.71 1.26 49.55
N TYR A 161 9.26 1.35 50.81
CA TYR A 161 10.18 1.53 51.95
C TYR A 161 11.15 0.37 52.14
N ASP A 162 10.79 -0.85 51.73
CA ASP A 162 11.66 -2.03 51.78
C ASP A 162 12.73 -2.03 50.68
N LEU A 163 12.70 -1.06 49.82
CA LEU A 163 13.60 -0.86 48.68
C LEU A 163 13.67 -2.03 47.69
N ASN A 164 12.71 -2.95 47.71
CA ASN A 164 12.70 -4.15 46.87
C ASN A 164 11.80 -4.05 45.63
N ASN A 165 11.07 -2.94 45.51
CA ASN A 165 10.24 -2.69 44.31
C ASN A 165 10.20 -1.19 44.01
N ALA A 166 10.61 -0.84 42.80
CA ALA A 166 10.47 0.50 42.25
C ALA A 166 9.57 0.46 41.00
N ASN A 167 8.57 1.35 41.03
CA ASN A 167 7.76 1.62 39.82
C ASN A 167 8.25 2.91 39.17
N ILE A 168 8.58 2.85 37.92
CA ILE A 168 9.13 3.95 37.12
C ILE A 168 8.16 4.24 35.97
N ASN A 169 7.78 5.50 35.84
CA ASN A 169 6.99 6.00 34.74
C ASN A 169 7.70 7.20 34.11
N LEU A 170 8.02 7.11 32.84
CA LEU A 170 8.70 8.17 32.08
C LEU A 170 7.81 8.58 30.93
N VAL A 171 7.27 9.79 30.99
CA VAL A 171 6.53 10.42 29.88
C VAL A 171 7.49 11.38 29.18
N THR A 172 7.91 11.04 27.99
CA THR A 172 9.00 11.72 27.29
C THR A 172 8.57 12.31 25.97
N SER A 173 9.27 13.36 25.55
CA SER A 173 9.31 13.79 24.13
C SER A 173 10.77 13.75 23.70
N ILE A 174 11.05 12.97 22.65
CA ILE A 174 12.40 12.72 22.16
C ILE A 174 12.55 13.32 20.76
N HIS A 175 13.62 14.08 20.55
CA HIS A 175 13.98 14.58 19.23
C HIS A 175 14.30 13.43 18.27
N LYS A 176 13.91 13.52 17.01
CA LYS A 176 14.07 12.45 16.01
C LYS A 176 15.49 11.92 15.89
N ASP A 177 16.50 12.80 15.89
CA ASP A 177 17.89 12.38 15.75
C ASP A 177 18.35 11.52 16.93
N ALA A 178 17.92 11.85 18.15
CA ALA A 178 18.22 11.06 19.33
C ALA A 178 17.52 9.69 19.28
N ALA A 179 16.26 9.65 18.83
CA ALA A 179 15.50 8.41 18.66
C ALA A 179 16.14 7.50 17.60
N ILE A 180 16.53 8.05 16.46
CA ILE A 180 17.19 7.30 15.38
C ILE A 180 18.55 6.78 15.82
N ASN A 181 19.38 7.62 16.44
CA ASN A 181 20.69 7.22 16.95
C ASN A 181 20.58 6.09 18.00
N TYR A 182 19.57 6.15 18.86
CA TYR A 182 19.30 5.08 19.82
C TYR A 182 18.92 3.78 19.12
N LEU A 183 17.99 3.82 18.15
CA LEU A 183 17.58 2.65 17.39
C LEU A 183 18.75 2.02 16.61
N GLN A 184 19.58 2.84 15.98
CA GLN A 184 20.77 2.36 15.25
C GLN A 184 21.77 1.65 16.16
N ASN A 185 22.03 2.20 17.34
CA ASN A 185 23.05 1.69 18.26
C ASN A 185 22.57 0.50 19.11
N THR A 186 21.27 0.29 19.28
CA THR A 186 20.72 -0.74 20.18
C THR A 186 19.97 -1.86 19.47
N ILE A 187 18.92 -1.52 18.72
CA ILE A 187 18.00 -2.50 18.15
C ILE A 187 18.45 -2.94 16.74
N LEU A 188 18.91 -1.99 15.94
CA LEU A 188 19.22 -2.20 14.54
C LEU A 188 20.67 -2.63 14.29
N SER A 189 21.55 -2.55 15.28
CA SER A 189 22.98 -2.91 15.13
C SER A 189 23.23 -4.39 14.77
N ARG A 190 22.20 -5.22 14.83
CA ARG A 190 22.27 -6.67 14.60
C ARG A 190 21.82 -7.14 13.22
N GLU A 191 21.28 -6.27 12.36
CA GLU A 191 20.70 -6.67 11.07
C GLU A 191 21.15 -5.78 9.90
N THR A 192 21.36 -6.39 8.74
CA THR A 192 21.74 -5.75 7.46
C THR A 192 20.67 -4.84 6.84
N ARG A 193 19.49 -4.70 7.47
CA ARG A 193 18.37 -3.85 7.03
C ARG A 193 18.34 -2.48 7.70
N THR A 194 19.28 -2.20 8.58
CA THR A 194 19.34 -0.99 9.42
C THR A 194 19.30 0.30 8.62
N ASP A 195 20.03 0.37 7.51
CA ASP A 195 20.17 1.62 6.74
C ASP A 195 18.87 2.09 6.11
N ARG A 196 18.01 1.15 5.68
CA ARG A 196 16.71 1.50 5.07
C ARG A 196 15.71 2.00 6.10
N VAL A 197 15.61 1.31 7.25
CA VAL A 197 14.71 1.72 8.34
C VAL A 197 15.15 3.06 8.91
N SER A 198 16.44 3.25 9.15
CA SER A 198 16.99 4.52 9.65
C SER A 198 16.78 5.66 8.67
N SER A 199 17.06 5.45 7.39
CA SER A 199 16.83 6.47 6.35
C SER A 199 15.35 6.81 6.23
N PHE A 200 14.47 5.82 6.33
CA PHE A 200 13.04 6.00 6.36
C PHE A 200 12.58 6.86 7.55
N LEU A 201 13.00 6.51 8.76
CA LEU A 201 12.66 7.26 9.97
C LEU A 201 13.22 8.68 9.91
N GLN A 202 14.44 8.86 9.40
CA GLN A 202 15.06 10.18 9.26
C GLN A 202 14.32 11.10 8.31
N GLN A 203 13.75 10.57 7.25
CA GLN A 203 12.98 11.33 6.27
C GLN A 203 11.56 11.65 6.72
N ASN A 204 10.95 10.78 7.49
CA ASN A 204 9.51 10.79 7.73
C ASN A 204 9.10 11.06 9.18
N LEU A 205 9.97 10.84 10.17
CA LEU A 205 9.67 11.13 11.57
C LEU A 205 9.66 12.65 11.80
N ASN A 206 8.70 13.14 12.57
CA ASN A 206 8.68 14.53 13.01
C ASN A 206 9.79 14.82 14.03
N GLU A 207 10.07 16.12 14.24
CA GLU A 207 11.16 16.60 15.12
C GLU A 207 11.06 16.05 16.54
N ASN A 208 9.83 15.90 17.07
CA ASN A 208 9.61 15.40 18.43
C ASN A 208 8.55 14.29 18.43
N ASN A 209 8.87 13.19 19.12
CA ASN A 209 7.99 12.02 19.25
C ASN A 209 7.77 11.71 20.72
N ASP A 210 6.53 11.46 21.10
CA ASP A 210 6.18 11.16 22.48
C ASP A 210 6.35 9.66 22.74
N ILE A 211 7.04 9.34 23.84
CA ILE A 211 7.24 7.97 24.30
C ILE A 211 6.94 7.92 25.80
N THR A 212 6.09 6.98 26.20
CA THR A 212 5.82 6.67 27.61
C THR A 212 6.38 5.29 27.93
N LEU A 213 7.16 5.21 29.00
CA LEU A 213 7.71 3.96 29.54
C LEU A 213 7.19 3.79 30.97
N ASN A 214 6.59 2.65 31.28
CA ASN A 214 6.21 2.28 32.66
C ASN A 214 6.71 0.87 32.95
N PHE A 215 7.39 0.68 34.08
CA PHE A 215 7.90 -0.64 34.45
C PHE A 215 8.19 -0.71 35.96
N ASN A 216 8.30 -1.94 36.45
CA ASN A 216 8.73 -2.24 37.79
C ASN A 216 10.10 -2.91 37.75
N ILE A 217 10.94 -2.58 38.73
CA ILE A 217 12.24 -3.23 38.96
C ILE A 217 12.43 -3.55 40.45
N ASP A 218 13.27 -4.54 40.72
CA ASP A 218 13.82 -4.77 42.05
C ASP A 218 15.21 -4.12 42.13
N PRO A 219 15.34 -2.96 42.80
CA PRO A 219 16.62 -2.24 42.91
C PRO A 219 17.69 -3.01 43.73
N THR A 220 17.29 -4.04 44.49
CA THR A 220 18.19 -4.88 45.27
C THR A 220 18.72 -6.06 44.50
N SER A 221 18.18 -6.33 43.28
CA SER A 221 18.62 -7.42 42.44
C SER A 221 20.05 -7.21 41.94
N ASN A 222 20.82 -8.29 41.91
CA ASN A 222 22.17 -8.30 41.32
C ASN A 222 22.14 -8.04 39.78
N ASN A 223 21.00 -8.28 39.13
CA ASN A 223 20.76 -7.98 37.75
C ASN A 223 19.44 -7.22 37.59
N ILE A 224 19.52 -5.91 37.51
CA ILE A 224 18.34 -5.02 37.39
C ILE A 224 17.53 -5.32 36.14
N ILE A 225 18.17 -5.68 35.03
CA ILE A 225 17.49 -6.00 33.77
C ILE A 225 16.64 -7.27 33.91
N GLU A 226 17.14 -8.29 34.61
CA GLU A 226 16.37 -9.51 34.87
C GLU A 226 15.23 -9.31 35.86
N SER A 227 15.31 -8.26 36.69
CA SER A 227 14.27 -7.90 37.68
C SER A 227 13.11 -7.09 37.04
N LEU A 228 13.25 -6.68 35.80
CA LEU A 228 12.28 -5.85 35.07
C LEU A 228 10.97 -6.59 34.87
N LYS A 229 9.85 -5.97 35.24
CA LYS A 229 8.50 -6.54 35.15
C LYS A 229 7.51 -5.49 34.65
N ASN A 230 6.47 -5.97 33.96
CA ASN A 230 5.36 -5.15 33.47
C ASN A 230 5.86 -3.97 32.63
N LEU A 231 6.83 -4.24 31.73
CA LEU A 231 7.34 -3.19 30.83
C LEU A 231 6.27 -2.81 29.81
N TYR A 232 5.73 -1.63 30.02
CA TYR A 232 4.80 -0.97 29.11
C TYR A 232 5.53 0.13 28.35
N VAL A 233 5.34 0.16 27.04
CA VAL A 233 5.88 1.19 26.16
C VAL A 233 4.73 1.73 25.32
N ALA A 234 4.51 3.04 25.35
CA ALA A 234 3.62 3.70 24.40
C ALA A 234 4.40 4.74 23.61
N SER A 235 4.09 4.85 22.34
CA SER A 235 4.67 5.87 21.45
C SER A 235 3.58 6.50 20.61
N SER A 236 3.62 7.81 20.47
CA SER A 236 2.76 8.56 19.58
C SER A 236 3.54 9.65 18.85
N GLY A 237 3.09 9.98 17.67
CA GLY A 237 3.75 10.99 16.87
C GLY A 237 3.08 11.14 15.51
N GLU A 238 3.75 11.88 14.65
CA GLU A 238 3.35 12.10 13.27
C GLU A 238 4.50 11.71 12.34
N LEU A 239 4.16 11.03 11.27
CA LEU A 239 5.06 10.73 10.16
C LEU A 239 4.62 11.54 8.95
N ASN A 240 5.51 12.30 8.36
CA ASN A 240 5.27 12.89 7.04
C ASN A 240 5.59 11.86 5.98
N THR A 241 4.56 11.32 5.36
CA THR A 241 4.73 10.28 4.34
C THR A 241 4.75 10.90 2.94
N ASN A 242 5.63 10.38 2.13
CA ASN A 242 5.66 10.61 0.69
C ASN A 242 6.14 9.31 0.02
N PHE A 243 5.33 8.27 0.19
CA PHE A 243 5.64 6.96 -0.35
C PHE A 243 5.15 6.86 -1.78
N ILE A 244 6.07 6.65 -2.70
CA ILE A 244 5.80 6.29 -4.09
C ILE A 244 6.23 4.83 -4.24
N PHE A 245 5.26 3.94 -4.51
CA PHE A 245 5.50 2.50 -4.55
C PHE A 245 5.97 1.99 -5.92
N ASP A 246 5.77 2.79 -6.97
CA ASP A 246 6.23 2.46 -8.31
C ASP A 246 6.60 3.73 -9.10
N ASP A 247 7.41 3.56 -10.15
CA ASP A 247 7.92 4.64 -10.99
C ASP A 247 7.06 4.88 -12.25
N ASN A 248 5.77 4.55 -12.26
CA ASN A 248 4.89 4.74 -13.39
C ASN A 248 4.46 6.21 -13.56
N GLU A 249 3.88 6.56 -14.70
CA GLU A 249 3.33 7.91 -14.94
C GLU A 249 2.21 8.28 -13.95
N ASN A 250 1.52 7.27 -13.41
CA ASN A 250 0.51 7.43 -12.38
C ASN A 250 0.85 6.45 -11.22
N PRO A 251 1.81 6.79 -10.37
CA PRO A 251 2.33 5.88 -9.36
C PRO A 251 1.32 5.62 -8.24
N ASN A 252 1.41 4.43 -7.64
CA ASN A 252 0.81 4.19 -6.34
C ASN A 252 1.52 5.05 -5.30
N PHE A 253 0.78 5.77 -4.50
CA PHE A 253 1.38 6.63 -3.48
C PHE A 253 0.52 6.73 -2.22
N ILE A 254 1.19 7.07 -1.12
CA ILE A 254 0.59 7.61 0.10
C ILE A 254 1.38 8.87 0.45
N SER A 255 0.72 10.00 0.58
CA SER A 255 1.35 11.27 0.86
C SER A 255 0.55 12.08 1.87
N GLY A 256 1.25 12.74 2.80
CA GLY A 256 0.68 13.58 3.84
C GLY A 256 1.02 13.12 5.25
N PRO A 257 0.51 13.79 6.28
CA PRO A 257 0.76 13.47 7.67
C PRO A 257 0.00 12.21 8.10
N VAL A 258 0.71 11.28 8.71
CA VAL A 258 0.17 10.07 9.34
C VAL A 258 0.39 10.17 10.83
N ASN A 259 -0.69 10.29 11.60
CA ASN A 259 -0.61 10.24 13.05
C ASN A 259 -0.67 8.79 13.51
N TYR A 260 0.23 8.41 14.40
CA TYR A 260 0.27 7.07 14.96
C TYR A 260 0.24 7.08 16.49
N TYR A 261 -0.32 6.01 17.04
CA TYR A 261 -0.25 5.66 18.45
C TYR A 261 -0.03 4.16 18.59
N ILE A 262 0.98 3.74 19.33
CA ILE A 262 1.34 2.33 19.54
C ILE A 262 1.57 2.11 21.04
N GLU A 263 1.00 1.05 21.57
CA GLU A 263 1.26 0.54 22.92
C GLU A 263 1.80 -0.88 22.84
N ILE A 264 2.76 -1.19 23.71
CA ILE A 264 3.32 -2.53 23.88
C ILE A 264 3.31 -2.84 25.37
N GLU A 265 2.69 -3.95 25.74
CA GLU A 265 2.60 -4.44 27.11
C GLU A 265 3.46 -5.69 27.30
N ASN A 266 4.06 -5.83 28.48
CA ASN A 266 4.89 -6.98 28.87
C ASN A 266 6.06 -7.25 27.89
N LEU A 267 6.71 -6.17 27.44
CA LEU A 267 7.81 -6.25 26.46
C LEU A 267 9.01 -7.10 26.94
N GLU A 268 9.14 -7.30 28.26
CA GLU A 268 10.15 -8.16 28.88
C GLU A 268 9.84 -9.66 28.74
N THR A 269 8.62 -10.01 28.36
CA THR A 269 8.19 -11.42 28.22
C THR A 269 8.42 -11.95 26.81
N PRO A 270 8.39 -13.28 26.62
CA PRO A 270 8.42 -13.86 25.28
C PRO A 270 7.19 -13.53 24.40
N ASN A 271 6.11 -13.07 25.00
CA ASN A 271 4.82 -12.81 24.35
C ASN A 271 4.32 -11.40 24.65
N PRO A 272 5.02 -10.33 24.23
CA PRO A 272 4.50 -8.98 24.39
C PRO A 272 3.23 -8.79 23.57
N LEU A 273 2.28 -8.07 24.14
CA LEU A 273 1.06 -7.65 23.46
C LEU A 273 1.26 -6.24 22.92
N PHE A 274 0.79 -6.00 21.71
CA PHE A 274 0.80 -4.65 21.16
C PHE A 274 -0.57 -4.29 20.58
N LYS A 275 -0.88 -3.01 20.66
CA LYS A 275 -2.05 -2.42 20.01
C LYS A 275 -1.72 -1.01 19.55
N GLY A 276 -2.46 -0.52 18.59
CA GLY A 276 -2.21 0.83 18.10
C GLY A 276 -3.29 1.35 17.17
N LEU A 277 -3.09 2.59 16.78
CA LEU A 277 -3.93 3.33 15.85
C LEU A 277 -3.05 4.05 14.84
N ILE A 278 -3.36 3.89 13.57
CA ILE A 278 -2.80 4.67 12.47
C ILE A 278 -3.90 5.53 11.90
N ASN A 279 -3.75 6.85 11.98
CA ASN A 279 -4.70 7.79 11.41
C ASN A 279 -4.16 8.34 10.08
N LEU A 280 -4.81 7.94 9.00
CA LEU A 280 -4.51 8.31 7.61
C LEU A 280 -5.50 9.37 7.07
N SER A 281 -6.36 9.97 7.91
CA SER A 281 -7.44 10.86 7.45
C SER A 281 -6.89 12.05 6.67
N ASP A 282 -5.79 12.64 7.11
CA ASP A 282 -5.16 13.80 6.48
C ASP A 282 -4.23 13.44 5.30
N THR A 283 -4.14 12.16 4.92
CA THR A 283 -3.32 11.71 3.80
C THR A 283 -4.12 11.64 2.51
N THR A 284 -3.42 11.74 1.38
CA THR A 284 -3.90 11.31 0.08
C THR A 284 -3.24 10.00 -0.28
N ALA A 285 -4.01 9.07 -0.84
CA ALA A 285 -3.48 7.78 -1.28
C ALA A 285 -4.14 7.32 -2.58
N PHE A 286 -3.37 6.64 -3.41
CA PHE A 286 -3.86 6.05 -4.64
C PHE A 286 -3.26 4.66 -4.84
N ILE A 287 -4.12 3.65 -5.02
CA ILE A 287 -3.75 2.29 -5.38
C ILE A 287 -4.33 2.00 -6.76
N ARG A 288 -3.50 2.18 -7.78
CA ARG A 288 -3.88 2.09 -9.18
C ARG A 288 -4.49 0.75 -9.55
N GLN A 289 -3.93 -0.34 -9.01
CA GLN A 289 -4.35 -1.70 -9.36
C GLN A 289 -5.83 -1.99 -9.11
N ILE A 290 -6.44 -1.27 -8.19
CA ILE A 290 -7.86 -1.39 -7.85
C ILE A 290 -8.59 -0.04 -7.93
N ASN A 291 -7.96 0.97 -8.53
CA ASN A 291 -8.47 2.34 -8.62
C ASN A 291 -8.98 2.90 -7.28
N LEU A 292 -8.32 2.51 -6.18
CA LEU A 292 -8.66 3.02 -4.86
C LEU A 292 -8.02 4.40 -4.69
N ASN A 293 -8.84 5.42 -4.65
CA ASN A 293 -8.44 6.80 -4.44
C ASN A 293 -8.97 7.30 -3.10
N LYS A 294 -8.07 7.78 -2.25
CA LYS A 294 -8.38 8.43 -0.99
C LYS A 294 -7.87 9.86 -1.03
N ASN A 295 -8.75 10.83 -0.85
CA ASN A 295 -8.37 12.23 -0.66
C ASN A 295 -8.17 12.54 0.84
N ASN A 296 -7.71 13.75 1.15
CA ASN A 296 -7.49 14.22 2.52
C ASN A 296 -8.78 14.60 3.28
N GLU A 297 -9.94 14.49 2.65
CA GLU A 297 -11.25 14.70 3.29
C GLU A 297 -11.86 13.37 3.74
N THR A 298 -11.41 12.24 3.14
CA THR A 298 -11.88 10.89 3.46
C THR A 298 -11.27 10.40 4.76
N SER A 299 -12.08 10.14 5.77
CA SER A 299 -11.61 9.57 7.05
C SER A 299 -11.12 8.14 6.86
N LEU A 300 -9.90 7.86 7.34
CA LEU A 300 -9.36 6.50 7.43
C LEU A 300 -8.49 6.38 8.67
N LYS A 301 -8.97 5.62 9.65
CA LYS A 301 -8.25 5.26 10.87
C LYS A 301 -8.21 3.74 10.97
N ILE A 302 -7.05 3.18 11.16
CA ILE A 302 -6.83 1.74 11.28
C ILE A 302 -6.32 1.45 12.67
N GLN A 303 -7.09 0.73 13.47
CA GLN A 303 -6.64 0.14 14.70
C GLN A 303 -6.04 -1.24 14.45
N PHE A 304 -5.05 -1.59 15.22
CA PHE A 304 -4.43 -2.92 15.17
C PHE A 304 -4.09 -3.40 16.57
N GLU A 305 -4.18 -4.71 16.75
CA GLU A 305 -3.73 -5.37 17.97
C GLU A 305 -3.13 -6.74 17.64
N GLY A 306 -2.26 -7.22 18.50
CA GLY A 306 -1.64 -8.52 18.31
C GLY A 306 -0.67 -8.90 19.39
N ASP A 307 -0.02 -10.03 19.16
CA ASP A 307 1.11 -10.49 19.96
C ASP A 307 2.35 -10.68 19.10
N THR A 308 3.51 -10.54 19.71
CA THR A 308 4.78 -10.94 19.10
C THR A 308 5.35 -12.12 19.85
N ASN A 309 4.81 -13.29 19.59
CA ASN A 309 5.28 -14.49 20.24
C ASN A 309 6.58 -14.98 19.57
N THR A 310 7.73 -14.72 20.20
CA THR A 310 9.03 -15.21 19.70
C THR A 310 9.17 -16.74 19.74
N LEU A 311 8.33 -17.42 20.47
CA LEU A 311 8.32 -18.89 20.63
C LEU A 311 7.25 -19.58 19.77
N ASN A 312 6.20 -18.87 19.38
CA ASN A 312 5.06 -19.36 18.60
C ASN A 312 4.76 -18.42 17.44
N ASP A 313 3.68 -18.68 16.72
CA ASP A 313 3.19 -17.80 15.67
C ASP A 313 2.61 -16.50 16.28
N SER A 314 2.82 -15.37 15.62
CA SER A 314 2.25 -14.07 15.98
C SER A 314 0.98 -13.82 15.17
N LEU A 315 -0.06 -13.30 15.80
CA LEU A 315 -1.31 -12.91 15.15
C LEU A 315 -1.55 -11.41 15.33
N ILE A 316 -1.79 -10.70 14.26
CA ILE A 316 -2.11 -9.27 14.25
C ILE A 316 -3.47 -9.09 13.59
N THR A 317 -4.40 -8.43 14.28
CA THR A 317 -5.71 -8.05 13.75
C THR A 317 -5.70 -6.57 13.37
N PHE A 318 -6.44 -6.23 12.34
CA PHE A 318 -6.60 -4.87 11.84
C PHE A 318 -8.08 -4.58 11.63
N ASP A 319 -8.54 -3.42 12.07
CA ASP A 319 -9.89 -2.93 11.86
C ASP A 319 -9.89 -1.44 11.57
N SER A 320 -10.78 -0.98 10.69
CA SER A 320 -11.05 0.44 10.53
C SER A 320 -11.89 0.97 11.69
N LEU A 321 -11.62 2.20 12.11
CA LEU A 321 -12.33 2.87 13.20
C LEU A 321 -12.87 4.22 12.71
N ASP A 322 -14.20 4.41 12.75
CA ASP A 322 -14.85 5.66 12.33
C ASP A 322 -14.36 6.15 10.96
N SER A 323 -14.32 5.24 9.99
CA SER A 323 -13.71 5.44 8.68
C SER A 323 -14.75 5.35 7.55
N GLU A 324 -14.54 6.10 6.47
CA GLU A 324 -15.33 6.00 5.25
C GLU A 324 -14.88 4.84 4.36
N ILE A 325 -13.66 4.34 4.57
CA ILE A 325 -13.15 3.13 3.95
C ILE A 325 -13.12 2.05 5.03
N ASP A 326 -13.96 1.02 4.87
CA ASP A 326 -13.92 -0.14 5.74
C ASP A 326 -12.73 -1.01 5.38
N PHE A 327 -11.95 -1.34 6.39
CA PHE A 327 -10.77 -2.19 6.29
C PHE A 327 -10.68 -3.08 7.53
N ASN A 328 -10.64 -4.37 7.34
CA ASN A 328 -10.38 -5.32 8.42
C ASN A 328 -9.60 -6.53 7.92
N GLY A 329 -8.99 -7.27 8.84
CA GLY A 329 -8.26 -8.47 8.49
C GLY A 329 -7.30 -8.95 9.56
N LYS A 330 -6.62 -10.06 9.28
CA LYS A 330 -5.65 -10.69 10.17
C LYS A 330 -4.38 -11.03 9.42
N VAL A 331 -3.25 -10.79 10.06
CA VAL A 331 -1.92 -11.24 9.61
C VAL A 331 -1.37 -12.21 10.64
N LYS A 332 -1.06 -13.43 10.19
CA LYS A 332 -0.35 -14.42 10.99
C LYS A 332 1.08 -14.53 10.50
N ILE A 333 2.05 -14.42 11.39
CA ILE A 333 3.48 -14.55 11.09
C ILE A 333 4.01 -15.74 11.86
N THR A 334 4.51 -16.76 11.13
CA THR A 334 5.07 -17.95 11.75
C THR A 334 6.54 -17.76 12.14
N LYS A 335 7.08 -18.64 12.97
CA LYS A 335 8.50 -18.70 13.34
C LYS A 335 9.45 -18.78 12.15
N THR A 336 9.01 -19.34 11.04
CA THR A 336 9.78 -19.46 9.79
C THR A 336 9.62 -18.26 8.88
N ASN A 337 9.08 -17.13 9.40
CA ASN A 337 8.78 -15.92 8.64
C ASN A 337 7.79 -16.15 7.47
N HIS A 338 6.94 -17.15 7.59
CA HIS A 338 5.82 -17.35 6.68
C HIS A 338 4.67 -16.44 7.13
N ILE A 339 4.21 -15.58 6.25
CA ILE A 339 3.16 -14.59 6.51
C ILE A 339 1.88 -15.08 5.87
N PHE A 340 0.81 -15.18 6.63
CA PHE A 340 -0.54 -15.46 6.14
C PHE A 340 -1.41 -14.21 6.26
N LEU A 341 -2.18 -13.94 5.22
CA LEU A 341 -3.25 -12.96 5.19
C LEU A 341 -4.57 -13.71 5.33
N GLU A 342 -5.33 -13.39 6.38
CA GLU A 342 -6.58 -14.07 6.68
C GLU A 342 -7.71 -13.04 6.79
N ASP A 343 -8.82 -13.29 6.10
CA ASP A 343 -10.07 -12.52 6.19
C ASP A 343 -9.90 -11.01 5.97
N PHE A 344 -8.95 -10.58 5.12
CA PHE A 344 -8.85 -9.16 4.78
C PHE A 344 -10.03 -8.72 3.92
N SER A 345 -10.68 -7.63 4.31
CA SER A 345 -11.70 -6.97 3.50
C SER A 345 -11.39 -5.48 3.34
N ILE A 346 -11.69 -4.96 2.18
CA ILE A 346 -11.60 -3.54 1.83
C ILE A 346 -12.90 -3.15 1.15
N ASN A 347 -13.57 -2.13 1.67
CA ASN A 347 -14.79 -1.59 1.10
C ASN A 347 -14.78 -0.07 1.18
N ASN A 348 -14.86 0.61 0.03
CA ASN A 348 -14.98 2.07 -0.04
C ASN A 348 -16.38 2.54 -0.47
N ASN A 349 -17.38 1.64 -0.43
CA ASN A 349 -18.76 1.90 -0.76
C ASN A 349 -19.04 2.41 -2.21
N SER A 350 -18.03 2.53 -3.05
CA SER A 350 -18.18 3.05 -4.42
C SER A 350 -17.76 2.07 -5.51
N ASN A 351 -16.50 1.68 -5.54
CA ASN A 351 -15.91 0.92 -6.64
C ASN A 351 -14.96 -0.19 -6.19
N VAL A 352 -14.80 -0.39 -4.90
CA VAL A 352 -13.95 -1.46 -4.33
C VAL A 352 -14.69 -2.14 -3.19
N LYS A 353 -14.95 -3.42 -3.34
CA LYS A 353 -15.47 -4.30 -2.29
C LYS A 353 -14.86 -5.67 -2.45
N LEU A 354 -13.77 -5.89 -1.73
CA LEU A 354 -12.88 -7.03 -1.91
C LEU A 354 -12.59 -7.75 -0.62
N ASN A 355 -12.42 -9.06 -0.72
CA ASN A 355 -11.84 -9.92 0.29
C ASN A 355 -10.51 -10.48 -0.23
N LEU A 356 -9.50 -10.47 0.61
CA LEU A 356 -8.16 -10.93 0.31
C LEU A 356 -7.75 -12.02 1.30
N SER A 357 -7.17 -13.10 0.79
CA SER A 357 -6.52 -14.12 1.62
C SER A 357 -5.30 -14.68 0.89
N GLY A 358 -4.32 -15.16 1.61
CA GLY A 358 -3.13 -15.71 0.96
C GLY A 358 -1.95 -15.87 1.87
N ASP A 359 -0.80 -16.10 1.27
CA ASP A 359 0.43 -16.28 2.01
C ASP A 359 1.67 -15.77 1.26
N LEU A 360 2.67 -15.43 2.04
CA LEU A 360 3.99 -15.04 1.55
C LEU A 360 5.06 -15.85 2.29
N SER A 361 5.81 -16.65 1.57
CA SER A 361 6.96 -17.41 2.10
C SER A 361 8.08 -17.48 1.07
N GLU A 362 9.34 -17.47 1.51
CA GLU A 362 10.53 -17.61 0.65
C GLU A 362 10.52 -16.74 -0.62
N ARG A 363 9.87 -15.58 -0.56
CA ARG A 363 9.65 -14.65 -1.68
C ARG A 363 8.66 -15.17 -2.74
N ILE A 364 7.79 -16.11 -2.35
CA ILE A 364 6.65 -16.57 -3.15
C ILE A 364 5.39 -15.99 -2.51
N LEU A 365 4.60 -15.26 -3.30
CA LEU A 365 3.31 -14.71 -2.91
C LEU A 365 2.19 -15.54 -3.56
N ASN A 366 1.26 -16.03 -2.75
CA ASN A 366 -0.01 -16.59 -3.20
C ASN A 366 -1.12 -15.69 -2.66
N LEU A 367 -1.95 -15.12 -3.53
CA LEU A 367 -3.02 -14.21 -3.14
C LEU A 367 -4.34 -14.59 -3.81
N ASN A 368 -5.35 -14.82 -3.00
CA ASN A 368 -6.73 -14.99 -3.43
C ASN A 368 -7.48 -13.67 -3.23
N ILE A 369 -8.14 -13.23 -4.27
CA ILE A 369 -8.93 -11.99 -4.31
C ILE A 369 -10.35 -12.39 -4.67
N SER A 370 -11.31 -12.07 -3.82
CA SER A 370 -12.73 -12.28 -4.09
C SER A 370 -13.54 -11.06 -3.66
N GLY A 371 -14.73 -10.90 -4.21
CA GLY A 371 -15.59 -9.79 -3.81
C GLY A 371 -16.61 -9.42 -4.87
N ASP A 372 -17.32 -8.31 -4.61
CA ASP A 372 -18.42 -7.89 -5.47
C ASP A 372 -17.89 -7.09 -6.68
N ILE A 373 -16.91 -6.19 -6.47
CA ILE A 373 -16.45 -5.28 -7.52
C ILE A 373 -14.96 -4.95 -7.41
N ILE A 374 -14.26 -4.98 -8.55
CA ILE A 374 -12.89 -4.48 -8.73
C ILE A 374 -12.85 -3.45 -9.86
N ASP A 375 -12.33 -2.26 -9.58
CA ASP A 375 -12.08 -1.24 -10.61
C ASP A 375 -10.62 -1.27 -11.05
N LEU A 376 -10.37 -1.73 -12.26
CA LEU A 376 -9.07 -1.75 -12.93
C LEU A 376 -8.93 -0.62 -13.96
N SER A 377 -9.88 0.31 -14.05
CA SER A 377 -9.95 1.33 -15.12
C SER A 377 -8.75 2.29 -15.14
N ALA A 378 -8.10 2.48 -13.98
CA ALA A 378 -6.90 3.31 -13.85
C ALA A 378 -5.61 2.62 -14.35
N ASN A 379 -5.66 1.31 -14.66
CA ASN A 379 -4.49 0.57 -15.16
C ASN A 379 -4.25 0.88 -16.63
N LYS A 380 -3.19 1.67 -16.93
CA LYS A 380 -2.73 1.92 -18.28
C LYS A 380 -1.72 0.85 -18.71
N VAL A 381 -1.74 0.51 -20.00
CA VAL A 381 -0.72 -0.38 -20.59
C VAL A 381 0.64 0.33 -20.53
N GLU A 382 1.62 -0.26 -19.87
CA GLU A 382 2.97 0.28 -19.80
C GLU A 382 3.66 0.19 -21.17
N THR A 383 4.06 1.32 -21.72
CA THR A 383 4.74 1.42 -23.01
C THR A 383 6.27 1.48 -22.92
N LYS A 384 6.87 1.62 -21.73
CA LYS A 384 8.32 1.76 -21.58
C LYS A 384 8.94 0.61 -20.78
N LYS A 385 9.97 -0.04 -21.35
CA LYS A 385 10.84 -0.98 -20.65
C LYS A 385 11.72 -0.21 -19.64
N LYS A 386 11.49 -0.38 -18.33
CA LYS A 386 12.46 -0.06 -17.29
C LYS A 386 13.05 -1.37 -16.74
N GLU A 387 14.33 -1.38 -16.34
CA GLU A 387 14.89 -2.49 -15.60
C GLU A 387 14.12 -2.65 -14.29
N ARG A 388 13.41 -3.76 -14.13
CA ARG A 388 12.63 -4.06 -12.93
C ARG A 388 13.45 -4.91 -11.98
N VAL A 389 13.61 -4.47 -10.77
CA VAL A 389 14.13 -5.31 -9.68
C VAL A 389 12.98 -6.12 -9.12
N TYR A 390 12.98 -7.44 -9.35
CA TYR A 390 11.97 -8.34 -8.82
C TYR A 390 12.28 -8.71 -7.37
N TYR A 391 11.47 -8.23 -6.44
CA TYR A 391 11.60 -8.57 -5.01
C TYR A 391 11.06 -9.97 -4.71
N LEU A 392 10.01 -10.40 -5.42
CA LEU A 392 9.41 -11.73 -5.33
C LEU A 392 9.99 -12.65 -6.40
N LYS A 393 10.16 -13.92 -6.07
CA LYS A 393 10.57 -14.96 -7.03
C LYS A 393 9.40 -15.39 -7.90
N ARG A 394 8.22 -15.48 -7.28
CA ARG A 394 6.98 -15.91 -7.94
C ARG A 394 5.79 -15.23 -7.27
N GLU A 395 4.80 -14.89 -8.09
CA GLU A 395 3.55 -14.28 -7.69
C GLU A 395 2.41 -15.07 -8.31
N ASN A 396 1.50 -15.60 -7.50
CA ASN A 396 0.33 -16.34 -7.93
C ASN A 396 -0.91 -15.60 -7.42
N TYR A 397 -1.82 -15.23 -8.33
CA TYR A 397 -3.07 -14.57 -7.99
C TYR A 397 -4.24 -15.43 -8.47
N SER A 398 -5.22 -15.63 -7.62
CA SER A 398 -6.52 -16.20 -7.96
C SER A 398 -7.59 -15.15 -7.71
N ILE A 399 -8.33 -14.76 -8.74
CA ILE A 399 -9.33 -13.70 -8.69
C ILE A 399 -10.71 -14.32 -8.96
N ASN A 400 -11.69 -13.97 -8.14
CA ASN A 400 -13.08 -14.37 -8.31
C ASN A 400 -14.00 -13.25 -7.83
N THR A 401 -14.58 -12.48 -8.75
CA THR A 401 -15.39 -11.30 -8.45
C THR A 401 -16.65 -11.26 -9.29
N ASP A 402 -17.71 -10.67 -8.75
CA ASP A 402 -18.98 -10.55 -9.49
C ASP A 402 -18.86 -9.54 -10.64
N GLU A 403 -18.09 -8.45 -10.45
CA GLU A 403 -17.89 -7.43 -11.47
C GLU A 403 -16.43 -6.93 -11.51
N VAL A 404 -15.91 -6.70 -12.71
CA VAL A 404 -14.64 -5.99 -12.95
C VAL A 404 -14.87 -4.86 -13.94
N ILE A 405 -14.33 -3.68 -13.62
CA ILE A 405 -14.35 -2.50 -14.49
C ILE A 405 -12.96 -2.33 -15.10
N PHE A 406 -12.85 -2.40 -16.42
CA PHE A 406 -11.61 -2.15 -17.17
C PHE A 406 -11.52 -0.71 -17.70
N ALA A 407 -10.39 -0.37 -18.31
CA ALA A 407 -10.21 0.90 -19.02
C ALA A 407 -11.34 1.16 -20.04
N GLY A 408 -11.77 2.44 -20.15
CA GLY A 408 -12.93 2.79 -20.97
C GLY A 408 -14.28 2.50 -20.33
N ALA A 409 -14.30 2.19 -19.02
CA ALA A 409 -15.49 1.81 -18.25
C ALA A 409 -16.17 0.51 -18.75
N VAL A 410 -15.41 -0.36 -19.42
CA VAL A 410 -15.88 -1.68 -19.85
C VAL A 410 -16.09 -2.55 -18.60
N ARG A 411 -17.33 -3.06 -18.43
CA ARG A 411 -17.73 -3.89 -17.30
C ARG A 411 -17.90 -5.34 -17.73
N VAL A 412 -17.28 -6.26 -17.00
CA VAL A 412 -17.49 -7.69 -17.15
C VAL A 412 -17.97 -8.29 -15.84
N ASN A 413 -18.84 -9.31 -15.94
CA ASN A 413 -19.44 -9.97 -14.80
C ASN A 413 -18.86 -11.38 -14.63
N ASP A 414 -19.07 -11.99 -13.47
CA ASP A 414 -18.64 -13.36 -13.16
C ASP A 414 -17.16 -13.62 -13.47
N PHE A 415 -16.31 -12.63 -13.15
CA PHE A 415 -14.90 -12.66 -13.52
C PHE A 415 -14.09 -13.62 -12.65
N LYS A 416 -13.42 -14.56 -13.29
CA LYS A 416 -12.46 -15.47 -12.67
C LYS A 416 -11.14 -15.43 -13.41
N ALA A 417 -10.04 -15.28 -12.69
CA ALA A 417 -8.71 -15.28 -13.29
C ALA A 417 -7.68 -15.97 -12.43
N GLY A 418 -6.76 -16.69 -13.08
CA GLY A 418 -5.51 -17.17 -12.53
C GLY A 418 -4.36 -16.41 -13.17
N ILE A 419 -3.47 -15.83 -12.37
CA ILE A 419 -2.29 -15.10 -12.83
C ILE A 419 -1.07 -15.69 -12.15
N GLU A 420 -0.09 -16.08 -12.94
CA GLU A 420 1.22 -16.54 -12.46
C GLU A 420 2.31 -15.66 -13.06
N LYS A 421 3.18 -15.10 -12.22
CA LYS A 421 4.28 -14.26 -12.64
C LYS A 421 5.58 -14.73 -12.00
N GLN A 422 6.61 -14.92 -12.82
CA GLN A 422 7.95 -15.30 -12.39
C GLN A 422 8.99 -14.49 -13.16
N GLY A 423 9.56 -13.48 -12.50
CA GLY A 423 10.44 -12.55 -13.17
C GLY A 423 9.74 -11.84 -14.33
N SER A 424 10.24 -12.02 -15.54
CA SER A 424 9.66 -11.47 -16.80
C SER A 424 8.55 -12.32 -17.38
N THR A 425 8.40 -13.57 -16.96
CA THR A 425 7.33 -14.47 -17.43
C THR A 425 6.01 -14.14 -16.74
N LEU A 426 4.93 -14.18 -17.53
CA LEU A 426 3.56 -13.95 -17.08
C LEU A 426 2.63 -14.93 -17.78
N SER A 427 1.84 -15.67 -17.01
CA SER A 427 0.72 -16.46 -17.49
C SER A 427 -0.58 -15.93 -16.90
N VAL A 428 -1.59 -15.71 -17.71
CA VAL A 428 -2.92 -15.26 -17.32
C VAL A 428 -3.95 -16.15 -17.99
N ASN A 429 -4.90 -16.65 -17.21
CA ASN A 429 -6.08 -17.34 -17.73
C ASN A 429 -7.30 -16.74 -17.04
N SER A 430 -8.24 -16.22 -17.82
CA SER A 430 -9.46 -15.63 -17.26
C SER A 430 -10.70 -16.01 -18.03
N ARG A 431 -11.81 -16.02 -17.33
CA ARG A 431 -13.16 -16.22 -17.86
C ARG A 431 -14.08 -15.19 -17.22
N ALA A 432 -15.00 -14.65 -18.03
CA ALA A 432 -15.99 -13.68 -17.60
C ALA A 432 -17.25 -13.77 -18.45
N SER A 433 -18.28 -13.02 -18.06
CA SER A 433 -19.45 -12.72 -18.89
C SER A 433 -19.42 -11.25 -19.27
N PHE A 434 -19.49 -10.96 -20.56
CA PHE A 434 -19.59 -9.61 -21.09
C PHE A 434 -20.92 -9.42 -21.81
N MET A 435 -21.76 -8.52 -21.33
CA MET A 435 -23.13 -8.30 -21.84
C MET A 435 -23.98 -9.58 -21.93
N GLY A 436 -23.72 -10.57 -21.09
CA GLY A 436 -24.40 -11.86 -21.08
C GLY A 436 -23.74 -12.96 -21.91
N HIS A 437 -22.67 -12.64 -22.62
CA HIS A 437 -21.91 -13.55 -23.48
C HIS A 437 -20.62 -14.01 -22.80
N GLU A 438 -20.22 -15.24 -23.05
CA GLU A 438 -18.98 -15.79 -22.49
C GLU A 438 -17.76 -15.12 -23.12
N LEU A 439 -16.80 -14.75 -22.27
CA LEU A 439 -15.52 -14.16 -22.65
C LEU A 439 -14.39 -14.92 -21.95
N ASN A 440 -13.49 -15.49 -22.73
CA ASN A 440 -12.27 -16.13 -22.26
C ASN A 440 -11.05 -15.34 -22.74
N TYR A 441 -10.07 -15.16 -21.87
CA TYR A 441 -8.81 -14.52 -22.21
C TYR A 441 -7.65 -15.30 -21.60
N SER A 442 -6.64 -15.57 -22.44
CA SER A 442 -5.36 -16.10 -21.97
C SER A 442 -4.18 -15.29 -22.50
N ARG A 443 -3.13 -15.20 -21.72
CA ARG A 443 -1.88 -14.52 -22.07
C ARG A 443 -0.70 -15.31 -21.55
N GLU A 444 0.26 -15.56 -22.44
CA GLU A 444 1.57 -16.13 -22.11
C GLU A 444 2.66 -15.18 -22.59
N LYS A 445 3.45 -14.66 -21.66
CA LYS A 445 4.52 -13.71 -21.95
C LYS A 445 5.84 -14.19 -21.38
N ASN A 446 6.90 -14.06 -22.16
CA ASN A 446 8.29 -14.22 -21.73
C ASN A 446 9.14 -13.03 -22.19
N ASP A 447 10.46 -13.13 -22.18
CA ASP A 447 11.37 -12.05 -22.59
C ASP A 447 11.26 -11.69 -24.07
N ASN A 448 10.86 -12.62 -24.92
CA ASN A 448 10.88 -12.48 -26.38
C ASN A 448 9.50 -12.34 -27.00
N ILE A 449 8.51 -13.01 -26.43
CA ILE A 449 7.20 -13.22 -27.06
C ILE A 449 6.09 -12.92 -26.04
N ASP A 450 5.00 -12.30 -26.53
CA ASP A 450 3.76 -12.05 -25.80
C ASP A 450 2.60 -12.59 -26.63
N VAL A 451 2.04 -13.71 -26.20
CA VAL A 451 0.91 -14.39 -26.86
C VAL A 451 -0.36 -14.04 -26.12
N ASN A 452 -1.35 -13.51 -26.83
CA ASN A 452 -2.68 -13.20 -26.30
C ASN A 452 -3.73 -13.93 -27.10
N ILE A 453 -4.66 -14.58 -26.41
CA ILE A 453 -5.82 -15.25 -27.00
C ILE A 453 -7.08 -14.70 -26.34
N ILE A 454 -8.01 -14.23 -27.17
CA ILE A 454 -9.34 -13.80 -26.75
C ILE A 454 -10.35 -14.66 -27.46
N ASP A 455 -11.34 -15.16 -26.74
CA ASP A 455 -12.39 -16.02 -27.24
C ASP A 455 -13.73 -15.55 -26.67
N SER A 456 -14.74 -15.33 -27.49
CA SER A 456 -16.06 -14.89 -27.05
C SER A 456 -17.16 -15.49 -27.90
N SER A 457 -18.30 -15.73 -27.28
CA SER A 457 -19.52 -16.20 -27.97
C SER A 457 -20.26 -15.09 -28.73
N ASP A 458 -19.83 -13.82 -28.61
CA ASP A 458 -20.41 -12.69 -29.37
C ASP A 458 -19.36 -11.62 -29.66
N ILE A 459 -19.17 -11.28 -30.92
CA ILE A 459 -18.22 -10.25 -31.38
C ILE A 459 -18.76 -8.83 -31.23
N THR A 460 -20.08 -8.65 -31.17
CA THR A 460 -20.75 -7.33 -31.30
C THR A 460 -20.14 -6.28 -30.40
N TYR A 461 -19.79 -6.66 -29.15
CA TYR A 461 -19.34 -5.74 -28.12
C TYR A 461 -17.85 -5.42 -28.21
N PHE A 462 -17.04 -6.28 -28.82
CA PHE A 462 -15.60 -6.02 -29.00
C PHE A 462 -15.31 -5.00 -30.10
N VAL A 463 -16.20 -4.90 -31.09
CA VAL A 463 -16.03 -4.02 -32.26
C VAL A 463 -16.65 -2.64 -32.01
N ASN A 464 -17.58 -2.51 -31.03
CA ASN A 464 -18.37 -1.29 -30.88
C ASN A 464 -17.67 -0.13 -30.12
N ASP A 465 -16.61 -0.38 -29.36
CA ASP A 465 -15.94 0.67 -28.57
C ASP A 465 -14.73 1.33 -29.26
N ASN A 466 -14.19 0.75 -30.31
CA ASN A 466 -13.21 1.42 -31.18
C ASN A 466 -13.91 2.33 -32.17
N HIS A 467 -13.70 3.62 -32.07
CA HIS A 467 -14.40 4.68 -32.85
C HIS A 467 -14.41 4.52 -34.38
N ALA A 468 -13.54 3.69 -34.94
CA ALA A 468 -13.48 3.41 -36.38
C ALA A 468 -14.28 2.18 -36.81
N ALA A 469 -14.53 1.23 -35.90
CA ALA A 469 -15.21 -0.04 -36.21
C ALA A 469 -16.65 -0.10 -35.68
N LYS A 470 -17.21 1.01 -35.23
CA LYS A 470 -18.59 1.08 -34.75
C LYS A 470 -19.53 0.48 -35.74
N LYS A 471 -20.11 -0.67 -35.41
CA LYS A 471 -21.14 -1.39 -36.15
C LYS A 471 -20.66 -2.03 -37.48
N LEU A 472 -19.43 -2.54 -37.53
CA LEU A 472 -19.00 -3.33 -38.72
C LEU A 472 -19.52 -4.77 -38.65
N LEU A 473 -19.49 -5.36 -37.46
CA LEU A 473 -19.85 -6.74 -37.20
C LEU A 473 -20.85 -6.84 -36.06
N SER A 474 -21.74 -7.80 -36.07
CA SER A 474 -22.62 -8.19 -34.97
C SER A 474 -22.84 -9.69 -34.97
N ASP A 475 -23.29 -10.18 -33.82
CA ASP A 475 -23.48 -11.59 -33.55
C ASP A 475 -22.20 -12.42 -33.76
N GLY A 476 -22.28 -13.71 -33.52
CA GLY A 476 -21.26 -14.69 -33.87
C GLY A 476 -20.11 -14.80 -32.90
N GLU A 477 -19.57 -16.00 -32.89
CA GLU A 477 -18.39 -16.34 -32.09
C GLU A 477 -17.13 -15.76 -32.72
N PHE A 478 -16.21 -15.30 -31.86
CA PHE A 478 -14.91 -14.89 -32.35
C PHE A 478 -13.78 -15.43 -31.50
N LYS A 479 -12.65 -15.70 -32.16
CA LYS A 479 -11.40 -16.04 -31.51
C LYS A 479 -10.27 -15.24 -32.14
N MET A 480 -9.56 -14.47 -31.31
CA MET A 480 -8.37 -13.73 -31.76
C MET A 480 -7.14 -14.33 -31.10
N THR A 481 -6.09 -14.55 -31.87
CA THR A 481 -4.75 -14.91 -31.40
C THR A 481 -3.78 -13.83 -31.88
N SER A 482 -3.02 -13.24 -30.95
CA SER A 482 -1.97 -12.26 -31.23
C SER A 482 -0.65 -12.75 -30.68
N ILE A 483 0.37 -12.85 -31.53
CA ILE A 483 1.73 -13.28 -31.16
C ILE A 483 2.67 -12.11 -31.43
N ARG A 484 3.01 -11.36 -30.34
CA ARG A 484 3.88 -10.19 -30.44
C ARG A 484 5.33 -10.54 -30.15
N ASN A 485 6.21 -10.20 -31.08
CA ASN A 485 7.66 -10.22 -30.84
C ASN A 485 8.07 -8.96 -30.05
N LEU A 486 8.61 -9.13 -28.85
CA LEU A 486 8.96 -8.01 -27.95
C LEU A 486 10.26 -7.28 -28.37
N ASN A 487 11.02 -7.81 -29.32
CA ASN A 487 12.20 -7.15 -29.85
C ASN A 487 11.86 -6.23 -31.03
N THR A 488 11.04 -6.70 -31.97
CA THR A 488 10.59 -5.91 -33.14
C THR A 488 9.36 -5.07 -32.85
N GLN A 489 8.58 -5.42 -31.80
CA GLN A 489 7.27 -4.86 -31.48
C GLN A 489 6.17 -5.16 -32.49
N GLU A 490 6.39 -6.06 -33.44
CA GLU A 490 5.42 -6.54 -34.39
C GLU A 490 4.60 -7.67 -33.80
N ALA A 491 3.32 -7.77 -34.17
CA ALA A 491 2.46 -8.86 -33.77
C ALA A 491 1.78 -9.50 -34.99
N ASP A 492 1.90 -10.81 -35.06
CA ASP A 492 1.07 -11.62 -35.99
C ASP A 492 -0.28 -11.82 -35.31
N VAL A 493 -1.35 -11.38 -35.99
CA VAL A 493 -2.72 -11.46 -35.46
C VAL A 493 -3.56 -12.32 -36.40
N LYS A 494 -4.25 -13.28 -35.80
CA LYS A 494 -5.24 -14.12 -36.46
C LYS A 494 -6.58 -14.00 -35.76
N ILE A 495 -7.64 -13.71 -36.50
CA ILE A 495 -9.04 -13.64 -36.04
C ILE A 495 -9.85 -14.67 -36.81
N ASN A 496 -10.54 -15.55 -36.10
CA ASN A 496 -11.52 -16.46 -36.64
C ASN A 496 -12.92 -16.03 -36.18
N LEU A 497 -13.88 -16.04 -37.09
CA LEU A 497 -15.26 -15.64 -36.89
C LEU A 497 -16.19 -16.76 -37.31
N ASN A 498 -17.22 -17.06 -36.50
CA ASN A 498 -18.26 -18.03 -36.85
C ASN A 498 -19.63 -17.39 -36.71
N ASP A 499 -20.51 -17.59 -37.68
CA ASP A 499 -21.92 -17.19 -37.70
C ASP A 499 -22.14 -15.71 -37.35
N PHE A 500 -21.40 -14.81 -37.97
CA PHE A 500 -21.43 -13.38 -37.75
C PHE A 500 -22.18 -12.60 -38.83
N VAL A 501 -22.60 -11.37 -38.51
CA VAL A 501 -23.27 -10.45 -39.42
C VAL A 501 -22.36 -9.28 -39.74
N LEU A 502 -22.10 -9.05 -41.03
CA LEU A 502 -21.48 -7.81 -41.52
C LEU A 502 -22.56 -6.73 -41.64
N ILE A 503 -22.52 -5.77 -40.75
CA ILE A 503 -23.52 -4.69 -40.68
C ILE A 503 -23.30 -3.69 -41.82
N ASN A 504 -24.38 -3.04 -42.26
CA ASN A 504 -24.38 -2.04 -43.30
C ASN A 504 -23.59 -0.77 -42.89
N THR A 505 -22.29 -0.78 -43.11
CA THR A 505 -21.40 0.39 -42.94
C THR A 505 -21.26 1.14 -44.28
N PRO A 506 -20.75 2.39 -44.29
CA PRO A 506 -20.46 3.10 -45.54
C PRO A 506 -19.59 2.29 -46.50
N ALA A 507 -18.61 1.55 -46.00
CA ALA A 507 -17.74 0.70 -46.81
C ALA A 507 -18.50 -0.54 -47.38
N SER A 508 -19.24 -1.26 -46.51
CA SER A 508 -20.03 -2.42 -46.95
C SER A 508 -21.18 -2.01 -47.86
N LEU A 509 -21.86 -0.90 -47.61
CA LEU A 509 -22.89 -0.37 -48.48
C LEU A 509 -22.35 0.02 -49.86
N LYS A 510 -21.15 0.60 -49.96
CA LYS A 510 -20.47 0.90 -51.23
C LYS A 510 -20.11 -0.38 -51.98
N LEU A 511 -19.60 -1.39 -51.29
CA LEU A 511 -19.35 -2.71 -51.87
C LEU A 511 -20.65 -3.35 -52.44
N LEU A 512 -21.70 -3.32 -51.60
CA LEU A 512 -22.99 -3.92 -51.97
C LEU A 512 -23.76 -3.13 -53.05
N SER A 513 -23.50 -1.84 -53.17
CA SER A 513 -24.11 -0.96 -54.16
C SER A 513 -23.48 -1.09 -55.55
N LEU A 514 -22.41 -1.88 -55.71
CA LEU A 514 -21.81 -2.13 -57.03
C LEU A 514 -22.84 -2.75 -57.99
N PRO A 515 -22.98 -2.23 -59.21
CA PRO A 515 -24.08 -2.60 -60.11
C PRO A 515 -24.20 -4.09 -60.41
N SER A 516 -23.10 -4.83 -60.29
CA SER A 516 -23.04 -6.27 -60.59
C SER A 516 -23.42 -7.14 -59.38
N ILE A 517 -23.46 -6.59 -58.15
CA ILE A 517 -23.75 -7.31 -56.89
C ILE A 517 -25.19 -7.08 -56.44
N SER A 518 -25.81 -5.94 -56.81
CA SER A 518 -27.16 -5.56 -56.37
C SER A 518 -28.24 -6.62 -56.60
N GLY A 519 -28.10 -7.48 -57.62
CA GLY A 519 -28.99 -8.60 -57.82
C GLY A 519 -28.76 -9.83 -56.96
N LEU A 520 -27.57 -9.95 -56.36
CA LEU A 520 -27.20 -11.08 -55.47
C LEU A 520 -27.50 -10.74 -54.00
N VAL A 521 -27.37 -9.50 -53.66
CA VAL A 521 -27.58 -8.99 -52.28
C VAL A 521 -29.04 -9.01 -51.86
N SER A 522 -29.98 -8.84 -52.78
CA SER A 522 -31.42 -8.95 -52.50
C SER A 522 -31.86 -10.35 -51.99
N ILE A 523 -30.98 -11.35 -52.12
CA ILE A 523 -31.20 -12.72 -51.66
C ILE A 523 -30.59 -12.92 -50.24
N ALA A 524 -29.63 -12.08 -49.85
CA ALA A 524 -28.89 -12.18 -48.58
C ALA A 524 -29.33 -11.15 -47.49
N GLU A 525 -30.23 -10.21 -47.86
CA GLU A 525 -30.70 -9.15 -46.97
C GLU A 525 -31.67 -9.69 -45.91
N GLY A 526 -31.14 -9.92 -44.66
CA GLY A 526 -31.90 -9.64 -43.46
C GLY A 526 -31.85 -8.14 -43.20
N GLU A 527 -32.79 -7.59 -42.42
CA GLU A 527 -32.94 -6.14 -42.14
C GLU A 527 -31.68 -5.46 -41.56
N GLU A 528 -30.61 -6.21 -41.16
CA GLU A 528 -29.47 -5.72 -40.41
C GLU A 528 -28.09 -5.91 -41.10
N GLY A 529 -27.96 -6.65 -42.18
CA GLY A 529 -26.66 -6.91 -42.83
C GLY A 529 -26.55 -8.28 -43.51
N ILE A 530 -25.33 -8.69 -43.85
CA ILE A 530 -25.05 -9.98 -44.49
C ILE A 530 -24.49 -10.95 -43.45
N ARG A 531 -25.16 -12.10 -43.27
CA ARG A 531 -24.68 -13.18 -42.39
C ARG A 531 -23.67 -14.06 -43.13
N PHE A 532 -22.51 -14.26 -42.46
CA PHE A 532 -21.44 -15.16 -42.88
C PHE A 532 -21.33 -16.33 -41.92
N GLY A 533 -21.21 -17.55 -42.41
CA GLY A 533 -21.01 -18.73 -41.55
C GLY A 533 -19.59 -18.83 -41.03
N TYR A 534 -18.59 -18.36 -41.78
CA TYR A 534 -17.18 -18.37 -41.38
C TYR A 534 -16.44 -17.16 -41.91
N GLY A 535 -15.47 -16.65 -41.13
CA GLY A 535 -14.53 -15.62 -41.53
C GLY A 535 -13.17 -15.81 -40.88
N GLU A 536 -12.13 -15.41 -41.58
CA GLU A 536 -10.75 -15.38 -41.08
C GLU A 536 -10.09 -14.07 -41.50
N ILE A 537 -9.37 -13.44 -40.59
CA ILE A 537 -8.59 -12.24 -40.83
C ILE A 537 -7.20 -12.47 -40.24
N ASN A 538 -6.17 -12.36 -41.06
CA ASN A 538 -4.77 -12.41 -40.65
C ASN A 538 -4.11 -11.06 -40.97
N TYR A 539 -3.25 -10.56 -40.08
CA TYR A 539 -2.47 -9.35 -40.36
C TYR A 539 -1.26 -9.24 -39.43
N VAL A 540 -0.30 -8.42 -39.84
CA VAL A 540 0.84 -8.01 -39.04
C VAL A 540 0.57 -6.63 -38.46
N GLU A 541 0.45 -6.55 -37.12
CA GLU A 541 0.27 -5.29 -36.39
C GLU A 541 1.61 -4.68 -36.03
N THR A 542 1.79 -3.40 -36.36
CA THR A 542 2.87 -2.52 -35.86
C THR A 542 2.27 -1.38 -35.06
N GLU A 543 3.09 -0.47 -34.52
CA GLU A 543 2.61 0.68 -33.73
C GLU A 543 1.55 1.51 -34.46
N ASN A 544 1.72 1.70 -35.79
CA ASN A 544 0.88 2.60 -36.56
C ASN A 544 0.12 1.94 -37.69
N LYS A 545 0.38 0.67 -38.04
CA LYS A 545 -0.18 0.02 -39.21
C LYS A 545 -0.66 -1.39 -38.96
N PHE A 546 -1.67 -1.79 -39.70
CA PHE A 546 -2.00 -3.17 -40.00
C PHE A 546 -1.48 -3.46 -41.40
N ASN A 547 -0.47 -4.30 -41.49
CA ASN A 547 0.17 -4.68 -42.75
C ASN A 547 -0.23 -6.11 -43.13
N GLU A 548 -0.09 -6.43 -44.41
CA GLU A 548 -0.29 -7.79 -44.91
C GLU A 548 -1.65 -8.36 -44.46
N ILE A 549 -2.68 -7.52 -44.52
CA ILE A 549 -4.04 -7.96 -44.17
C ILE A 549 -4.49 -8.95 -45.22
N GLU A 550 -4.88 -10.14 -44.77
CA GLU A 550 -5.60 -11.14 -45.57
C GLU A 550 -6.91 -11.43 -44.84
N ALA A 551 -8.03 -11.13 -45.47
CA ALA A 551 -9.35 -11.40 -44.93
C ALA A 551 -10.15 -12.29 -45.88
N PHE A 552 -10.83 -13.28 -45.30
CA PHE A 552 -11.71 -14.22 -46.03
C PHE A 552 -13.01 -14.35 -45.24
N ALA A 553 -14.13 -14.35 -45.95
CA ALA A 553 -15.43 -14.64 -45.36
C ALA A 553 -16.32 -15.40 -46.34
N VAL A 554 -17.12 -16.33 -45.84
CA VAL A 554 -18.01 -17.16 -46.67
C VAL A 554 -19.38 -17.32 -46.03
N SER A 555 -20.42 -17.17 -46.87
CA SER A 555 -21.81 -17.47 -46.55
C SER A 555 -22.38 -18.44 -47.57
N ASP A 556 -23.64 -18.86 -47.41
CA ASP A 556 -24.34 -19.70 -48.38
C ASP A 556 -24.47 -19.04 -49.76
N SER A 557 -24.48 -17.72 -49.80
CA SER A 557 -24.72 -16.97 -51.03
C SER A 557 -23.50 -16.20 -51.55
N LEU A 558 -22.53 -15.89 -50.69
CA LEU A 558 -21.46 -14.96 -51.01
C LEU A 558 -20.12 -15.36 -50.39
N GLY A 559 -19.03 -15.25 -51.14
CA GLY A 559 -17.65 -15.33 -50.68
C GLY A 559 -16.93 -13.99 -50.85
N LEU A 560 -16.12 -13.59 -49.89
CA LEU A 560 -15.35 -12.36 -49.88
C LEU A 560 -13.89 -12.68 -49.57
N ILE A 561 -12.96 -12.13 -50.33
CA ILE A 561 -11.53 -12.10 -50.04
C ILE A 561 -11.07 -10.65 -50.12
N MET A 562 -10.22 -10.24 -49.17
CA MET A 562 -9.57 -8.93 -49.20
C MET A 562 -8.10 -9.06 -48.77
N ASP A 563 -7.24 -8.32 -49.44
CA ASP A 563 -5.83 -8.18 -49.11
C ASP A 563 -5.44 -6.70 -49.09
N GLY A 564 -4.55 -6.27 -48.18
CA GLY A 564 -4.06 -4.90 -48.20
C GLY A 564 -3.45 -4.43 -46.89
N ASN A 565 -3.51 -3.13 -46.69
CA ASN A 565 -2.90 -2.46 -45.52
C ASN A 565 -3.79 -1.33 -45.00
N ILE A 566 -3.70 -1.05 -43.72
CA ILE A 566 -4.36 0.10 -43.07
C ILE A 566 -3.32 0.88 -42.25
N ASP A 567 -3.17 2.17 -42.54
CA ASP A 567 -2.41 3.10 -41.73
C ASP A 567 -3.35 3.72 -40.68
N ARG A 568 -3.17 3.34 -39.40
CA ARG A 568 -4.00 3.82 -38.29
C ARG A 568 -3.74 5.28 -37.93
N LYS A 569 -2.50 5.73 -38.14
CA LYS A 569 -2.09 7.09 -37.80
C LYS A 569 -2.62 8.09 -38.81
N GLU A 570 -2.45 7.77 -40.10
CA GLU A 570 -2.92 8.63 -41.19
C GLU A 570 -4.38 8.35 -41.55
N LYS A 571 -5.01 7.31 -40.98
CA LYS A 571 -6.38 6.84 -41.23
C LYS A 571 -6.60 6.54 -42.72
N ILE A 572 -5.65 5.89 -43.35
CA ILE A 572 -5.69 5.50 -44.78
C ILE A 572 -5.87 4.00 -44.89
N ILE A 573 -6.78 3.60 -45.77
CA ILE A 573 -7.01 2.21 -46.19
C ILE A 573 -6.56 2.03 -47.63
N ASP A 574 -5.88 0.92 -47.89
CA ASP A 574 -5.48 0.47 -49.25
C ASP A 574 -5.68 -1.05 -49.32
N MET A 575 -6.86 -1.45 -49.79
CA MET A 575 -7.31 -2.83 -49.85
C MET A 575 -7.78 -3.17 -51.25
N LYS A 576 -7.48 -4.37 -51.69
CA LYS A 576 -8.06 -4.98 -52.90
C LYS A 576 -8.81 -6.24 -52.51
N GLY A 577 -9.86 -6.57 -53.23
CA GLY A 577 -10.63 -7.76 -52.88
C GLY A 577 -11.40 -8.33 -54.07
N GLU A 578 -12.06 -9.42 -53.77
CA GLU A 578 -12.84 -10.20 -54.71
C GLU A 578 -14.13 -10.66 -54.04
N ILE A 579 -15.25 -10.45 -54.64
CA ILE A 579 -16.56 -10.95 -54.22
C ILE A 579 -17.06 -11.97 -55.24
N SER A 580 -17.54 -13.12 -54.77
CA SER A 580 -18.00 -14.21 -55.62
C SER A 580 -19.31 -14.82 -55.10
N PRO A 581 -20.26 -15.17 -55.99
CA PRO A 581 -21.46 -15.91 -55.62
C PRO A 581 -21.15 -17.33 -55.17
N MET A 582 -21.51 -17.71 -53.93
CA MET A 582 -21.18 -19.03 -53.36
C MET A 582 -22.02 -20.19 -53.90
N HIS A 583 -23.21 -19.92 -54.44
CA HIS A 583 -23.98 -20.99 -55.11
C HIS A 583 -23.21 -21.68 -56.22
N LEU A 584 -22.27 -20.97 -56.83
CA LEU A 584 -21.36 -21.53 -57.83
C LEU A 584 -20.26 -22.39 -57.21
N VAL A 585 -19.73 -21.97 -56.04
CA VAL A 585 -18.71 -22.71 -55.31
C VAL A 585 -19.31 -23.97 -54.68
N ASN A 586 -20.49 -23.88 -54.07
CA ASN A 586 -21.19 -25.03 -53.49
C ASN A 586 -21.56 -26.08 -54.57
N ALA A 587 -21.93 -25.66 -55.75
CA ALA A 587 -22.18 -26.56 -56.85
C ALA A 587 -20.92 -27.34 -57.33
N ILE A 588 -19.74 -26.73 -57.11
CA ILE A 588 -18.44 -27.36 -57.38
C ILE A 588 -18.07 -28.33 -56.27
N ILE A 589 -18.18 -27.93 -55.05
CA ILE A 589 -17.85 -28.73 -53.85
C ILE A 589 -18.72 -30.00 -53.76
N GLN A 590 -20.03 -29.88 -54.08
CA GLN A 590 -20.94 -31.04 -54.15
C GLN A 590 -20.65 -32.01 -55.27
N LYS A 591 -19.93 -31.59 -56.28
CA LYS A 591 -19.52 -32.42 -57.46
C LYS A 591 -18.13 -33.01 -57.28
N LEU A 592 -17.40 -32.77 -56.24
CA LEU A 592 -16.07 -33.34 -55.93
C LEU A 592 -16.17 -34.72 -55.29
N PRO A 593 -16.19 -35.84 -56.05
CA PRO A 593 -15.82 -37.12 -55.53
C PRO A 593 -14.30 -37.23 -55.64
N ILE A 594 -13.61 -37.11 -54.55
CA ILE A 594 -12.23 -37.52 -54.36
C ILE A 594 -11.31 -37.10 -55.55
N LEU A 595 -10.71 -35.89 -55.37
CA LEU A 595 -9.47 -35.44 -56.03
C LEU A 595 -9.14 -35.98 -57.40
N GLY A 596 -9.71 -35.41 -58.43
CA GLY A 596 -9.28 -35.57 -59.84
C GLY A 596 -9.28 -34.22 -60.51
N PRO A 597 -8.46 -34.04 -61.55
CA PRO A 597 -8.19 -32.75 -62.19
C PRO A 597 -9.45 -32.14 -62.78
N ILE A 598 -9.74 -31.02 -62.29
CA ILE A 598 -10.93 -30.28 -62.34
C ILE A 598 -10.96 -29.16 -63.21
N ILE A 599 -12.00 -28.95 -63.60
CA ILE A 599 -13.10 -28.01 -63.58
C ILE A 599 -12.87 -26.99 -64.67
N VAL A 600 -13.16 -27.49 -65.86
CA VAL A 600 -13.61 -26.61 -66.93
C VAL A 600 -15.10 -26.89 -66.99
N GLY A 601 -15.92 -25.98 -66.42
CA GLY A 601 -17.35 -25.98 -66.69
C GLY A 601 -17.52 -26.00 -68.22
N ASN A 602 -18.64 -26.53 -68.68
CA ASN A 602 -18.96 -26.50 -70.14
C ASN A 602 -18.69 -25.10 -70.67
N GLU A 603 -18.13 -25.04 -71.89
CA GLU A 603 -17.87 -23.79 -72.60
C GLU A 603 -19.12 -22.90 -72.60
N GLY A 604 -19.07 -21.82 -71.84
CA GLY A 604 -20.14 -20.82 -71.71
C GLY A 604 -20.66 -20.50 -70.33
N GLU A 605 -20.37 -21.30 -69.25
CA GLU A 605 -20.74 -21.01 -67.89
C GLU A 605 -19.48 -20.66 -67.09
N GLY A 606 -18.93 -19.47 -67.29
CA GLY A 606 -17.83 -18.94 -66.51
C GLY A 606 -18.28 -18.62 -65.07
N MET A 607 -17.52 -19.05 -64.05
CA MET A 607 -17.68 -18.57 -62.71
C MET A 607 -17.13 -17.15 -62.65
N PHE A 608 -17.96 -16.22 -62.21
CA PHE A 608 -17.62 -14.81 -62.24
C PHE A 608 -17.38 -14.31 -60.77
N SER A 609 -16.32 -13.57 -60.63
CA SER A 609 -16.08 -12.75 -59.44
C SER A 609 -16.04 -11.28 -59.83
N ILE A 610 -16.20 -10.42 -58.80
CA ILE A 610 -16.10 -8.98 -58.93
C ILE A 610 -14.90 -8.54 -58.14
N ASP A 611 -13.88 -8.10 -58.86
CA ASP A 611 -12.71 -7.47 -58.21
C ASP A 611 -13.07 -6.04 -57.80
N PHE A 612 -12.63 -5.64 -56.64
CA PHE A 612 -12.77 -4.26 -56.14
C PHE A 612 -11.47 -3.74 -55.56
N LEU A 613 -11.34 -2.42 -55.56
CA LEU A 613 -10.28 -1.67 -54.89
C LEU A 613 -10.94 -0.72 -53.87
N MET A 614 -10.45 -0.72 -52.65
CA MET A 614 -10.93 0.16 -51.58
C MET A 614 -9.76 1.00 -51.09
N THR A 615 -9.83 2.32 -51.28
CA THR A 615 -8.73 3.24 -51.00
C THR A 615 -9.22 4.51 -50.31
N GLY A 616 -8.28 5.30 -49.77
CA GLY A 616 -8.55 6.61 -49.17
C GLY A 616 -8.79 6.59 -47.69
N SER A 617 -9.69 7.42 -47.19
CA SER A 617 -9.94 7.54 -45.72
C SER A 617 -10.61 6.28 -45.19
N SER A 618 -10.10 5.74 -44.06
CA SER A 618 -10.74 4.58 -43.39
C SER A 618 -12.15 4.90 -42.86
N ASP A 619 -12.48 6.19 -42.64
CA ASP A 619 -13.80 6.61 -42.19
C ASP A 619 -14.83 6.68 -43.33
N ASP A 620 -14.37 6.92 -44.58
CA ASP A 620 -15.20 6.96 -45.80
C ASP A 620 -14.37 6.56 -47.05
N PRO A 621 -14.08 5.26 -47.23
CA PRO A 621 -13.21 4.79 -48.31
C PRO A 621 -13.89 4.90 -49.69
N GLU A 622 -13.09 5.15 -50.71
CA GLU A 622 -13.51 5.07 -52.09
C GLU A 622 -13.47 3.61 -52.58
N VAL A 623 -14.53 3.14 -53.21
CA VAL A 623 -14.62 1.77 -53.72
C VAL A 623 -14.79 1.80 -55.24
N GLU A 624 -13.82 1.24 -55.96
CA GLU A 624 -13.87 1.02 -57.40
C GLU A 624 -14.05 -0.46 -57.72
N SER A 625 -14.81 -0.81 -58.73
CA SER A 625 -14.98 -2.20 -59.13
C SER A 625 -14.67 -2.45 -60.59
N ASN A 626 -14.10 -3.62 -60.89
CA ASN A 626 -13.95 -4.13 -62.22
C ASN A 626 -14.91 -5.31 -62.41
N PRO A 627 -16.02 -5.14 -63.16
CA PRO A 627 -17.01 -6.18 -63.25
C PRO A 627 -16.51 -7.34 -64.15
N LEU A 628 -16.81 -8.57 -63.72
CA LEU A 628 -16.69 -9.80 -64.47
C LEU A 628 -15.24 -10.28 -64.67
N THR A 629 -14.56 -10.66 -63.64
CA THR A 629 -13.36 -11.50 -63.71
C THR A 629 -13.71 -12.98 -63.53
N ILE A 630 -12.93 -13.86 -64.16
CA ILE A 630 -13.07 -15.31 -63.96
C ILE A 630 -12.65 -15.63 -62.52
N ILE A 631 -13.44 -16.43 -61.78
CA ILE A 631 -13.11 -16.80 -60.37
C ILE A 631 -11.72 -17.40 -60.32
N LYS A 632 -10.88 -16.81 -59.51
CA LYS A 632 -9.53 -17.30 -59.24
C LYS A 632 -9.60 -18.55 -58.35
N PRO A 633 -8.70 -19.55 -58.55
CA PRO A 633 -8.68 -20.75 -57.72
C PRO A 633 -8.57 -20.50 -56.20
N ARG A 634 -8.05 -19.35 -55.80
CA ARG A 634 -7.79 -18.99 -54.40
C ARG A 634 -9.07 -18.97 -53.52
N ILE A 635 -10.20 -18.50 -54.03
CA ILE A 635 -11.46 -18.51 -53.28
C ILE A 635 -11.95 -19.95 -53.02
N ILE A 636 -11.73 -20.83 -53.98
CA ILE A 636 -12.10 -22.24 -53.88
C ILE A 636 -11.18 -22.95 -52.88
N GLU A 637 -9.87 -22.70 -52.94
CA GLU A 637 -8.89 -23.28 -52.03
C GLU A 637 -9.21 -22.90 -50.59
N ARG A 638 -9.46 -21.63 -50.32
CA ARG A 638 -9.81 -21.14 -48.98
C ARG A 638 -11.15 -21.68 -48.46
N ALA A 639 -12.15 -21.82 -49.30
CA ALA A 639 -13.43 -22.42 -48.95
C ALA A 639 -13.28 -23.92 -48.59
N ILE A 640 -12.45 -24.66 -49.34
CA ILE A 640 -12.13 -26.05 -49.04
C ILE A 640 -11.37 -26.16 -47.71
N GLU A 641 -10.35 -25.34 -47.47
CA GLU A 641 -9.59 -25.29 -46.21
C GLU A 641 -10.50 -25.00 -45.02
N ALA A 642 -11.45 -24.06 -45.15
CA ALA A 642 -12.41 -23.74 -44.08
C ALA A 642 -13.32 -24.94 -43.75
N ILE A 643 -13.78 -25.69 -44.74
CA ILE A 643 -14.59 -26.91 -44.56
C ILE A 643 -13.75 -28.03 -43.93
N GLU A 644 -12.51 -28.24 -44.39
CA GLU A 644 -11.61 -29.28 -43.85
C GLU A 644 -11.17 -29.00 -42.43
N SER A 645 -11.06 -27.74 -42.02
CA SER A 645 -10.75 -27.34 -40.64
C SER A 645 -11.91 -27.55 -39.66
N GLY A 646 -13.04 -28.07 -40.07
CA GLY A 646 -14.21 -28.37 -39.26
C GLY A 646 -15.10 -27.16 -38.97
N SER A 647 -14.91 -26.05 -39.68
CA SER A 647 -15.79 -24.89 -39.63
C SER A 647 -17.09 -25.25 -40.31
N THR A 648 -18.18 -25.37 -39.61
CA THR A 648 -19.50 -25.74 -40.12
C THR A 648 -20.03 -24.59 -40.98
N ILE A 649 -19.97 -24.73 -42.29
CA ILE A 649 -20.77 -23.91 -43.22
C ILE A 649 -22.18 -24.49 -43.18
N GLN A 650 -23.06 -23.94 -42.34
CA GLN A 650 -24.50 -24.25 -42.37
C GLN A 650 -25.22 -23.37 -43.35
#